data_c6e9df7f7721c066d846071ebad4a5d9
#
_entry.id   c6e9df7f7721c066d846071ebad4a5d9
#
_cell.length_a   1.000
_cell.length_b   1.000
_cell.length_c   1.000
_cell.angle_alpha   90.00
_cell.angle_beta   90.00
_cell.angle_gamma   90.00
#
_symmetry.space_group_name_H-M   'P 1'
#
loop_
_entity.id
_entity.type
_entity.pdbx_description
1 polymer ?
#
loop_
_entity_poly.entity_id
_entity_poly.type
_entity_poly.pdbx_seq_one_letter_code
_entity_poly.pdbx_strand_id
1 'polypeptide(L)'
;MTVFEARRVAVPIGREEEIGRILRCLDVRSGPQGLLALGETGTGRSLLLRFAEETAVARGSRVLSARGWGGEEPAPFASLHRLLLPVLDVPDLFPKDRWPVPRTAFEPGAGAGPQERRALCAVTLALLTRIARTNPLLVAVDDAQDWDDASLDVLFSVRRQLTDQAVTMLFTAHGEGPLSRVPADLPVLRLGPLPPGAAARLLDAQPDAPRGRLRLDLLRQAEGNPLAIVDLHRASRVGAGSAPALPVFASRLDGLPEDTQRALLYASVALREEDLRIVMAALGTDDLTVWTPAEEAGLIGIADGRLAFGHPLVRAAAFHQQPAKLRQRAHQDLAAAVGQSPAYRAWHLAAAAIGPDEEVASALERATAVYTASAGDHFASAKALEQAARLSGSDVDRARRLAAAMAAASTLGDPEWVRDLYAEFSRVGGDRDLRCKAVCAMAAALSLLSFQREAFGLLLDMWRDSPPRTAATSFAFTALAAAITQQSGLPEHREELPRLLDHARRLARATPGSGDDRAEHPGRVTSTGSTEPVGSCEFPGFTGPGVLAALDAYVSVGLDAETLGGSTARRVPVPPSGPLDGPTPLTRLLTHASVAYYTDEAEQCAEMYRQASTLRDPQGTWGSRVWTLPNHVDALIAMGRWPEAQALIDEGRSEAVVHRLPRVDMDLEALEVTLRALRGDSLPDIPFTSPHWRSVSLGENRATRARMLRASGLHALALGDAERAFRHFRSLFGEDGSPMIPYLSPRSVGELAAAAQRVGRKEEAARVLGAVRAALGERPTTRMTLLMHHAAALVDEAADPEHHFRLALVNPEGDTWPMERARARLHYAIWLRRRRRPLEARAQLTAVLEVAARLDARALADAARGELRATGVADASASTTASVEGLAELTAQQHQIVRLAAGGLSNREIGERLFLSPRTVGSHLYNVYPKLGISSRHQLRDLLQDS
;
A
#
# COMPACT_ATOMS: atom_id res chain seq x y z
N MET A 1 -6.05 -43.55 -19.25
CA MET A 1 -6.78 -42.63 -18.33
C MET A 1 -5.76 -42.10 -17.37
N THR A 2 -5.08 -41.02 -17.72
CA THR A 2 -4.03 -40.39 -16.91
C THR A 2 -4.60 -39.02 -16.48
N VAL A 3 -4.78 -38.90 -15.17
CA VAL A 3 -5.32 -37.70 -14.50
C VAL A 3 -4.32 -36.56 -14.73
N PHE A 4 -4.69 -35.58 -15.55
CA PHE A 4 -4.04 -34.28 -15.60
C PHE A 4 -4.46 -33.53 -14.33
N GLU A 5 -3.63 -33.56 -13.30
CA GLU A 5 -3.65 -32.55 -12.25
C GLU A 5 -3.40 -31.19 -12.93
N ALA A 6 -4.41 -30.35 -12.92
CA ALA A 6 -4.28 -28.97 -13.38
C ALA A 6 -3.23 -28.28 -12.50
N ARG A 7 -1.99 -28.17 -12.97
CA ARG A 7 -0.95 -27.32 -12.35
C ARG A 7 -1.53 -25.92 -12.30
N ARG A 8 -1.76 -25.40 -11.10
CA ARG A 8 -2.13 -23.99 -10.91
C ARG A 8 -1.00 -23.16 -11.49
N VAL A 9 -1.32 -22.34 -12.49
CA VAL A 9 -0.39 -21.36 -13.08
C VAL A 9 0.14 -20.47 -11.95
N ALA A 10 1.45 -20.45 -11.75
CA ALA A 10 2.05 -19.58 -10.72
C ALA A 10 1.94 -18.14 -11.14
N VAL A 11 1.13 -17.37 -10.43
CA VAL A 11 0.93 -15.94 -10.72
C VAL A 11 2.16 -15.14 -10.26
N PRO A 12 2.82 -14.37 -11.14
CA PRO A 12 3.95 -13.53 -10.78
C PRO A 12 3.57 -12.48 -9.73
N ILE A 13 4.30 -12.44 -8.62
CA ILE A 13 4.04 -11.54 -7.49
C ILE A 13 4.38 -10.10 -7.88
N GLY A 14 3.47 -9.16 -7.59
CA GLY A 14 3.67 -7.71 -7.79
C GLY A 14 3.69 -7.27 -9.25
N ARG A 15 3.03 -8.03 -10.13
CA ARG A 15 2.88 -7.76 -11.56
C ARG A 15 1.40 -7.79 -11.99
N GLU A 16 0.51 -7.41 -11.09
CA GLU A 16 -0.94 -7.51 -11.27
C GLU A 16 -1.41 -6.66 -12.47
N GLU A 17 -0.84 -5.46 -12.65
CA GLU A 17 -1.16 -4.56 -13.76
C GLU A 17 -0.65 -5.12 -15.09
N GLU A 18 0.60 -5.58 -15.13
CA GLU A 18 1.21 -6.18 -16.30
C GLU A 18 0.48 -7.46 -16.72
N ILE A 19 0.11 -8.29 -15.75
CA ILE A 19 -0.73 -9.47 -15.96
C ILE A 19 -2.07 -9.06 -16.58
N GLY A 20 -2.71 -8.02 -16.04
CA GLY A 20 -3.96 -7.49 -16.59
C GLY A 20 -3.83 -7.06 -18.06
N ARG A 21 -2.71 -6.43 -18.46
CA ARG A 21 -2.43 -6.06 -19.84
C ARG A 21 -2.23 -7.28 -20.74
N ILE A 22 -1.47 -8.28 -20.26
CA ILE A 22 -1.26 -9.55 -20.98
C ILE A 22 -2.59 -10.29 -21.17
N LEU A 23 -3.42 -10.40 -20.13
CA LEU A 23 -4.73 -11.06 -20.21
C LEU A 23 -5.67 -10.40 -21.22
N ARG A 24 -5.61 -9.06 -21.33
CA ARG A 24 -6.35 -8.32 -22.39
C ARG A 24 -5.81 -8.63 -23.79
N CYS A 25 -4.49 -8.78 -23.96
CA CYS A 25 -3.93 -9.20 -25.24
C CYS A 25 -4.33 -10.63 -25.63
N LEU A 26 -4.50 -11.52 -24.64
CA LEU A 26 -4.97 -12.89 -24.86
C LEU A 26 -6.49 -12.97 -25.10
N ASP A 27 -7.24 -11.89 -24.91
CA ASP A 27 -8.64 -11.81 -25.29
C ASP A 27 -8.75 -11.42 -26.77
N VAL A 28 -8.84 -12.43 -27.61
CA VAL A 28 -8.80 -12.34 -29.09
C VAL A 28 -9.89 -11.46 -29.69
N ARG A 29 -10.97 -11.17 -28.94
CA ARG A 29 -12.12 -10.42 -29.47
C ARG A 29 -12.01 -8.90 -29.30
N SER A 30 -11.18 -8.43 -28.37
CA SER A 30 -11.14 -7.02 -27.96
C SER A 30 -9.74 -6.48 -27.68
N GLY A 31 -8.69 -7.31 -27.71
CA GLY A 31 -7.35 -6.94 -27.32
C GLY A 31 -6.40 -6.56 -28.46
N PRO A 32 -5.31 -5.85 -28.20
CA PRO A 32 -4.25 -5.59 -29.17
C PRO A 32 -3.58 -6.91 -29.56
N GLN A 33 -3.31 -7.12 -30.86
CA GLN A 33 -2.76 -8.36 -31.42
C GLN A 33 -1.27 -8.57 -31.10
N GLY A 34 -0.65 -7.71 -30.31
CA GLY A 34 0.74 -7.85 -29.91
C GLY A 34 1.13 -6.92 -28.77
N LEU A 35 2.17 -7.34 -28.03
CA LEU A 35 2.74 -6.59 -26.91
C LEU A 35 4.25 -6.89 -26.80
N LEU A 36 5.05 -5.87 -26.58
CA LEU A 36 6.49 -6.00 -26.26
C LEU A 36 6.72 -5.70 -24.78
N ALA A 37 7.19 -6.69 -24.03
CA ALA A 37 7.63 -6.50 -22.65
C ALA A 37 9.13 -6.18 -22.60
N LEU A 38 9.46 -4.94 -22.20
CA LEU A 38 10.81 -4.44 -22.03
C LEU A 38 11.19 -4.38 -20.55
N GLY A 39 12.42 -4.72 -20.22
CA GLY A 39 12.93 -4.58 -18.87
C GLY A 39 14.37 -5.02 -18.73
N GLU A 40 15.00 -4.62 -17.65
CA GLU A 40 16.37 -5.00 -17.32
C GLU A 40 16.48 -6.49 -16.94
N THR A 41 17.71 -7.01 -16.86
CA THR A 41 17.97 -8.36 -16.40
C THR A 41 17.33 -8.61 -15.04
N GLY A 42 16.67 -9.76 -14.87
CA GLY A 42 16.09 -10.16 -13.59
C GLY A 42 14.74 -9.53 -13.25
N THR A 43 14.17 -8.64 -14.08
CA THR A 43 12.86 -8.00 -13.84
C THR A 43 11.66 -8.93 -14.00
N GLY A 44 11.86 -10.15 -14.51
CA GLY A 44 10.81 -11.18 -14.62
C GLY A 44 10.12 -11.25 -15.98
N ARG A 45 10.72 -10.73 -17.05
CA ARG A 45 10.20 -10.78 -18.45
C ARG A 45 9.81 -12.20 -18.89
N SER A 46 10.75 -13.13 -18.83
CA SER A 46 10.52 -14.55 -19.23
C SER A 46 9.52 -15.26 -18.31
N LEU A 47 9.39 -14.81 -17.04
CA LEU A 47 8.37 -15.34 -16.13
C LEU A 47 6.96 -14.89 -16.57
N LEU A 48 6.79 -13.63 -16.95
CA LEU A 48 5.53 -13.11 -17.47
C LEU A 48 5.16 -13.75 -18.82
N LEU A 49 6.15 -13.98 -19.71
CA LEU A 49 5.92 -14.68 -20.97
C LEU A 49 5.44 -16.10 -20.71
N ARG A 50 6.09 -16.83 -19.81
CA ARG A 50 5.69 -18.18 -19.40
C ARG A 50 4.29 -18.21 -18.78
N PHE A 51 3.97 -17.23 -17.93
CA PHE A 51 2.60 -17.07 -17.41
C PHE A 51 1.58 -16.90 -18.53
N ALA A 52 1.90 -16.11 -19.57
CA ALA A 52 1.04 -15.92 -20.74
C ALA A 52 0.87 -17.22 -21.54
N GLU A 53 1.94 -17.98 -21.74
CA GLU A 53 1.94 -19.29 -22.41
C GLU A 53 1.05 -20.30 -21.68
N GLU A 54 1.25 -20.47 -20.37
CA GLU A 54 0.45 -21.38 -19.53
C GLU A 54 -1.03 -20.97 -19.51
N THR A 55 -1.29 -19.66 -19.44
CA THR A 55 -2.67 -19.13 -19.47
C THR A 55 -3.34 -19.34 -20.83
N ALA A 56 -2.61 -19.14 -21.92
CA ALA A 56 -3.11 -19.38 -23.27
C ALA A 56 -3.46 -20.84 -23.48
N VAL A 57 -2.60 -21.77 -23.06
CA VAL A 57 -2.86 -23.21 -23.08
C VAL A 57 -4.11 -23.56 -22.24
N ALA A 58 -4.24 -23.03 -21.03
CA ALA A 58 -5.40 -23.25 -20.17
C ALA A 58 -6.71 -22.75 -20.78
N ARG A 59 -6.65 -21.73 -21.68
CA ARG A 59 -7.78 -21.20 -22.44
C ARG A 59 -8.05 -21.94 -23.76
N GLY A 60 -7.29 -23.00 -24.04
CA GLY A 60 -7.43 -23.80 -25.27
C GLY A 60 -6.73 -23.20 -26.49
N SER A 61 -5.85 -22.23 -26.31
CA SER A 61 -5.03 -21.68 -27.39
C SER A 61 -3.84 -22.58 -27.68
N ARG A 62 -3.41 -22.59 -28.95
CA ARG A 62 -2.12 -23.17 -29.34
C ARG A 62 -1.00 -22.17 -29.06
N VAL A 63 0.17 -22.65 -28.64
CA VAL A 63 1.33 -21.81 -28.38
C VAL A 63 2.49 -22.21 -29.29
N LEU A 64 3.10 -21.23 -29.94
CA LEU A 64 4.41 -21.35 -30.60
C LEU A 64 5.38 -20.44 -29.83
N SER A 65 6.44 -21.00 -29.29
CA SER A 65 7.40 -20.27 -28.45
C SER A 65 8.81 -20.55 -28.90
N ALA A 66 9.65 -19.52 -28.94
CA ALA A 66 11.08 -19.65 -29.15
C ALA A 66 11.84 -18.57 -28.40
N ARG A 67 13.04 -18.92 -27.89
CA ARG A 67 13.94 -18.03 -27.17
C ARG A 67 15.12 -17.63 -28.02
N GLY A 68 15.59 -16.39 -27.93
CA GLY A 68 16.84 -15.92 -28.50
C GLY A 68 18.06 -16.70 -27.98
N TRP A 69 19.07 -16.81 -28.80
CA TRP A 69 20.33 -17.50 -28.45
C TRP A 69 21.44 -16.45 -28.34
N GLY A 70 21.89 -16.15 -27.14
CA GLY A 70 23.01 -15.23 -26.90
C GLY A 70 24.36 -15.90 -27.21
N GLY A 71 24.69 -16.00 -28.49
CA GLY A 71 25.95 -16.56 -28.98
C GLY A 71 26.39 -15.82 -30.24
N GLU A 72 27.12 -16.49 -31.16
CA GLU A 72 27.45 -15.99 -32.49
C GLU A 72 26.19 -15.52 -33.24
N GLU A 73 26.28 -14.44 -34.06
CA GLU A 73 25.15 -13.93 -34.85
C GLU A 73 24.41 -15.08 -35.55
N PRO A 74 23.13 -15.30 -35.24
CA PRO A 74 22.40 -16.40 -35.84
C PRO A 74 22.24 -16.17 -37.35
N ALA A 75 22.38 -17.21 -38.12
CA ALA A 75 22.15 -17.14 -39.57
C ALA A 75 20.76 -16.57 -39.87
N PRO A 76 20.57 -15.82 -40.95
CA PRO A 76 19.27 -15.25 -41.33
C PRO A 76 18.17 -16.31 -41.32
N PHE A 77 17.00 -15.97 -40.72
CA PHE A 77 15.80 -16.80 -40.55
C PHE A 77 15.97 -18.02 -39.60
N ALA A 78 17.08 -18.16 -38.90
CA ALA A 78 17.29 -19.29 -37.97
C ALA A 78 16.31 -19.24 -36.78
N SER A 79 16.00 -18.07 -36.26
CA SER A 79 15.06 -17.91 -35.16
C SER A 79 13.62 -18.19 -35.59
N LEU A 80 13.23 -17.76 -36.79
CA LEU A 80 11.93 -18.06 -37.38
C LEU A 80 11.75 -19.55 -37.64
N HIS A 81 12.79 -20.22 -38.18
CA HIS A 81 12.81 -21.67 -38.36
C HIS A 81 12.54 -22.42 -37.05
N ARG A 82 13.27 -22.06 -36.00
CA ARG A 82 13.12 -22.65 -34.67
C ARG A 82 11.73 -22.46 -34.08
N LEU A 83 11.14 -21.27 -34.26
CA LEU A 83 9.76 -20.98 -33.84
C LEU A 83 8.73 -21.85 -34.54
N LEU A 84 8.90 -22.05 -35.84
CA LEU A 84 7.96 -22.79 -36.69
C LEU A 84 8.21 -24.31 -36.73
N LEU A 85 9.37 -24.79 -36.28
CA LEU A 85 9.77 -26.21 -36.31
C LEU A 85 8.68 -27.16 -35.77
N PRO A 86 7.95 -26.85 -34.67
CA PRO A 86 6.91 -27.76 -34.17
C PRO A 86 5.71 -27.96 -35.09
N VAL A 87 5.55 -27.10 -36.11
CA VAL A 87 4.42 -27.15 -37.06
C VAL A 87 4.82 -27.46 -38.50
N LEU A 88 6.11 -27.36 -38.85
CA LEU A 88 6.61 -27.64 -40.20
C LEU A 88 6.47 -29.10 -40.60
N ASP A 89 6.48 -30.02 -39.61
CA ASP A 89 6.38 -31.49 -39.85
C ASP A 89 4.96 -32.03 -39.79
N VAL A 90 3.96 -31.18 -39.58
CA VAL A 90 2.55 -31.60 -39.56
C VAL A 90 1.97 -31.62 -40.98
N PRO A 91 1.67 -32.83 -41.54
CA PRO A 91 1.24 -32.94 -42.93
C PRO A 91 0.00 -32.13 -43.30
N ASP A 92 -0.96 -32.03 -42.39
CA ASP A 92 -2.20 -31.27 -42.59
C ASP A 92 -2.03 -29.75 -42.57
N LEU A 93 -0.98 -29.26 -41.89
CA LEU A 93 -0.66 -27.84 -41.79
C LEU A 93 0.24 -27.39 -42.96
N PHE A 94 1.09 -28.26 -43.47
CA PHE A 94 2.07 -27.98 -44.52
C PHE A 94 1.99 -29.01 -45.64
N PRO A 95 0.94 -29.01 -46.49
CA PRO A 95 0.79 -29.92 -47.61
C PRO A 95 1.86 -29.67 -48.69
N LYS A 96 2.64 -30.69 -49.02
CA LYS A 96 3.83 -30.62 -49.89
C LYS A 96 3.57 -30.06 -51.31
N ASP A 97 2.33 -30.20 -51.77
CA ASP A 97 1.99 -29.90 -53.18
C ASP A 97 1.37 -28.52 -53.43
N ARG A 98 1.18 -27.71 -52.42
CA ARG A 98 0.46 -26.43 -52.50
C ARG A 98 1.18 -25.18 -52.04
N TRP A 99 2.44 -25.30 -51.61
CA TRP A 99 3.16 -24.14 -51.08
C TRP A 99 4.16 -23.57 -52.11
N PRO A 100 4.17 -22.27 -52.38
CA PRO A 100 5.00 -21.64 -53.40
C PRO A 100 6.49 -21.61 -53.04
N VAL A 101 6.89 -22.00 -51.84
CA VAL A 101 8.25 -21.94 -51.30
C VAL A 101 8.67 -23.31 -50.78
N PRO A 102 9.81 -23.85 -51.19
CA PRO A 102 10.30 -25.12 -50.67
C PRO A 102 10.62 -25.02 -49.16
N ARG A 103 10.47 -26.14 -48.47
CA ARG A 103 10.77 -26.26 -47.00
C ARG A 103 12.17 -25.77 -46.64
N THR A 104 13.10 -25.91 -47.59
CA THR A 104 14.50 -25.45 -47.51
C THR A 104 14.63 -23.94 -47.40
N ALA A 105 13.59 -23.15 -47.72
CA ALA A 105 13.62 -21.72 -47.50
C ALA A 105 13.53 -21.31 -46.04
N PHE A 106 13.10 -22.20 -45.13
CA PHE A 106 13.14 -22.00 -43.68
C PHE A 106 14.44 -22.54 -43.08
N GLU A 107 15.33 -23.14 -43.83
CA GLU A 107 16.60 -23.62 -43.28
C GLU A 107 17.55 -22.44 -43.02
N PRO A 108 18.31 -22.51 -41.91
CA PRO A 108 19.28 -21.47 -41.57
C PRO A 108 20.32 -21.26 -42.69
N GLY A 109 20.50 -20.00 -43.09
CA GLY A 109 21.44 -19.67 -44.17
C GLY A 109 20.83 -19.59 -45.59
N ALA A 110 19.51 -19.76 -45.75
CA ALA A 110 18.83 -19.40 -46.97
C ALA A 110 19.03 -17.90 -47.26
N GLY A 111 19.12 -17.50 -48.54
CA GLY A 111 19.41 -16.12 -48.94
C GLY A 111 18.50 -15.09 -48.31
N ALA A 112 19.02 -13.95 -47.84
CA ALA A 112 18.30 -12.89 -47.16
C ALA A 112 17.74 -11.81 -48.15
N GLY A 113 17.57 -12.16 -49.42
CA GLY A 113 17.10 -11.23 -50.45
C GLY A 113 15.68 -10.72 -50.26
N PRO A 114 15.29 -9.58 -50.87
CA PRO A 114 13.96 -9.01 -50.75
C PRO A 114 12.82 -9.90 -51.20
N GLN A 115 13.08 -10.74 -52.22
CA GLN A 115 12.11 -11.69 -52.75
C GLN A 115 11.86 -12.86 -51.78
N GLU A 116 12.91 -13.44 -51.21
CA GLU A 116 12.84 -14.52 -50.23
C GLU A 116 12.13 -14.07 -48.95
N ARG A 117 12.43 -12.86 -48.48
CA ARG A 117 11.74 -12.26 -47.33
C ARG A 117 10.23 -12.12 -47.57
N ARG A 118 9.81 -11.62 -48.78
CA ARG A 118 8.38 -11.51 -49.13
C ARG A 118 7.69 -12.87 -49.16
N ALA A 119 8.37 -13.88 -49.72
CA ALA A 119 7.88 -15.23 -49.80
C ALA A 119 7.70 -15.86 -48.38
N LEU A 120 8.67 -15.69 -47.51
CA LEU A 120 8.61 -16.13 -46.13
C LEU A 120 7.53 -15.43 -45.31
N CYS A 121 7.33 -14.12 -45.53
CA CYS A 121 6.18 -13.39 -44.92
C CYS A 121 4.84 -14.00 -45.34
N ALA A 122 4.65 -14.24 -46.67
CA ALA A 122 3.38 -14.80 -47.20
C ALA A 122 3.14 -16.21 -46.64
N VAL A 123 4.17 -17.06 -46.59
CA VAL A 123 4.04 -18.43 -46.08
C VAL A 123 3.79 -18.43 -44.58
N THR A 124 4.55 -17.65 -43.80
CA THR A 124 4.35 -17.51 -42.35
C THR A 124 2.95 -17.02 -42.02
N LEU A 125 2.45 -15.99 -42.77
CA LEU A 125 1.11 -15.47 -42.60
C LEU A 125 0.05 -16.55 -42.87
N ALA A 126 0.19 -17.28 -43.96
CA ALA A 126 -0.74 -18.34 -44.32
C ALA A 126 -0.74 -19.48 -43.31
N LEU A 127 0.43 -19.85 -42.81
CA LEU A 127 0.58 -20.89 -41.79
C LEU A 127 -0.07 -20.48 -40.46
N LEU A 128 0.25 -19.30 -39.94
CA LEU A 128 -0.33 -18.80 -38.68
C LEU A 128 -1.85 -18.62 -38.80
N THR A 129 -2.34 -18.10 -39.92
CA THR A 129 -3.76 -17.97 -40.19
C THR A 129 -4.47 -19.32 -40.22
N ARG A 130 -3.84 -20.33 -40.83
CA ARG A 130 -4.39 -21.68 -40.89
C ARG A 130 -4.47 -22.33 -39.50
N ILE A 131 -3.45 -22.17 -38.67
CA ILE A 131 -3.45 -22.63 -37.27
C ILE A 131 -4.55 -21.94 -36.45
N ALA A 132 -4.68 -20.63 -36.62
CA ALA A 132 -5.64 -19.80 -35.88
C ALA A 132 -7.10 -20.07 -36.23
N ARG A 133 -7.38 -20.68 -37.41
CA ARG A 133 -8.74 -21.13 -37.78
C ARG A 133 -9.27 -22.24 -36.92
N THR A 134 -8.41 -23.05 -36.35
CA THR A 134 -8.80 -24.21 -35.52
C THR A 134 -8.83 -23.83 -34.05
N ASN A 135 -7.80 -23.14 -33.56
CA ASN A 135 -7.68 -22.67 -32.16
C ASN A 135 -6.98 -21.30 -32.15
N PRO A 136 -7.32 -20.40 -31.23
CA PRO A 136 -6.54 -19.18 -31.04
C PRO A 136 -5.04 -19.50 -30.88
N LEU A 137 -4.19 -18.65 -31.40
CA LEU A 137 -2.75 -18.87 -31.43
C LEU A 137 -2.01 -17.78 -30.67
N LEU A 138 -1.12 -18.21 -29.75
CA LEU A 138 -0.11 -17.34 -29.14
C LEU A 138 1.25 -17.62 -29.78
N VAL A 139 1.90 -16.58 -30.30
CA VAL A 139 3.30 -16.57 -30.70
C VAL A 139 4.10 -15.86 -29.63
N ALA A 140 4.99 -16.58 -28.93
CA ALA A 140 5.81 -16.09 -27.83
C ALA A 140 7.28 -16.04 -28.26
N VAL A 141 7.86 -14.83 -28.19
CA VAL A 141 9.25 -14.54 -28.60
C VAL A 141 9.99 -14.06 -27.35
N ASP A 142 10.84 -14.92 -26.78
CA ASP A 142 11.63 -14.55 -25.62
C ASP A 142 13.01 -14.04 -26.06
N ASP A 143 13.53 -13.01 -25.36
CA ASP A 143 14.83 -12.36 -25.63
C ASP A 143 15.00 -11.97 -27.10
N ALA A 144 14.08 -11.13 -27.61
CA ALA A 144 14.06 -10.70 -29.03
C ALA A 144 15.34 -9.98 -29.49
N GLN A 145 16.11 -9.39 -28.60
CA GLN A 145 17.42 -8.80 -28.91
C GLN A 145 18.46 -9.84 -29.42
N ASP A 146 18.27 -11.11 -29.08
CA ASP A 146 19.15 -12.23 -29.46
C ASP A 146 18.60 -13.00 -30.67
N TRP A 147 17.62 -12.44 -31.37
CA TRP A 147 17.06 -12.98 -32.62
C TRP A 147 17.74 -12.35 -33.84
N ASP A 148 17.82 -13.09 -34.92
CA ASP A 148 18.26 -12.52 -36.19
C ASP A 148 17.25 -11.52 -36.75
N ASP A 149 17.74 -10.43 -37.33
CA ASP A 149 16.96 -9.32 -37.86
C ASP A 149 15.93 -9.75 -38.89
N ALA A 150 16.30 -10.68 -39.76
CA ALA A 150 15.44 -11.17 -40.86
C ALA A 150 14.21 -11.90 -40.32
N SER A 151 14.36 -12.67 -39.24
CA SER A 151 13.23 -13.32 -38.52
C SER A 151 12.26 -12.32 -37.89
N LEU A 152 12.79 -11.31 -37.20
CA LEU A 152 11.97 -10.28 -36.55
C LEU A 152 11.20 -9.44 -37.59
N ASP A 153 11.87 -9.06 -38.69
CA ASP A 153 11.23 -8.32 -39.82
C ASP A 153 10.04 -9.08 -40.39
N VAL A 154 10.16 -10.41 -40.56
CA VAL A 154 9.07 -11.27 -41.00
C VAL A 154 7.93 -11.26 -40.01
N LEU A 155 8.20 -11.48 -38.71
CA LEU A 155 7.18 -11.52 -37.67
C LEU A 155 6.44 -10.18 -37.54
N PHE A 156 7.15 -9.04 -37.56
CA PHE A 156 6.54 -7.72 -37.49
C PHE A 156 5.70 -7.41 -38.74
N SER A 157 6.15 -7.86 -39.91
CA SER A 157 5.40 -7.71 -41.18
C SER A 157 4.13 -8.57 -41.18
N VAL A 158 4.19 -9.79 -40.71
CA VAL A 158 3.07 -10.71 -40.57
C VAL A 158 2.06 -10.20 -39.53
N ARG A 159 2.52 -9.73 -38.36
CA ARG A 159 1.63 -9.16 -37.34
C ARG A 159 0.71 -8.07 -37.89
N ARG A 160 1.25 -7.14 -38.71
CA ARG A 160 0.46 -6.05 -39.28
C ARG A 160 -0.63 -6.54 -40.25
N GLN A 161 -0.51 -7.75 -40.76
CA GLN A 161 -1.47 -8.34 -41.72
C GLN A 161 -2.49 -9.27 -41.04
N LEU A 162 -2.35 -9.55 -39.77
CA LEU A 162 -3.22 -10.48 -39.01
C LEU A 162 -4.38 -9.73 -38.30
N THR A 163 -4.97 -8.70 -38.90
CA THR A 163 -5.93 -7.80 -38.26
C THR A 163 -7.22 -8.47 -37.76
N ASP A 164 -7.69 -9.54 -38.42
CA ASP A 164 -8.96 -10.22 -38.13
C ASP A 164 -8.75 -11.68 -37.66
N GLN A 165 -7.55 -12.10 -37.38
CA GLN A 165 -7.22 -13.48 -37.01
C GLN A 165 -7.01 -13.63 -35.50
N ALA A 166 -7.36 -14.79 -34.96
CA ALA A 166 -7.17 -15.14 -33.57
C ALA A 166 -5.67 -15.45 -33.23
N VAL A 167 -4.80 -14.49 -33.54
CA VAL A 167 -3.35 -14.59 -33.30
C VAL A 167 -2.89 -13.45 -32.42
N THR A 168 -2.25 -13.76 -31.31
CA THR A 168 -1.57 -12.81 -30.41
C THR A 168 -0.08 -13.02 -30.47
N MET A 169 0.73 -11.97 -30.55
CA MET A 169 2.19 -12.03 -30.53
C MET A 169 2.73 -11.32 -29.29
N LEU A 170 3.45 -12.04 -28.44
CA LEU A 170 4.12 -11.47 -27.28
C LEU A 170 5.63 -11.54 -27.46
N PHE A 171 6.30 -10.42 -27.28
CA PHE A 171 7.74 -10.29 -27.37
C PHE A 171 8.30 -9.88 -26.02
N THR A 172 9.48 -10.38 -25.67
CA THR A 172 10.29 -9.83 -24.56
C THR A 172 11.63 -9.35 -25.12
N ALA A 173 12.16 -8.25 -24.55
CA ALA A 173 13.49 -7.78 -24.91
C ALA A 173 14.18 -7.06 -23.73
N HIS A 174 15.52 -7.04 -23.78
CA HIS A 174 16.37 -6.36 -22.80
C HIS A 174 16.86 -5.00 -23.37
N GLY A 175 16.87 -3.97 -22.51
CA GLY A 175 17.40 -2.66 -22.84
C GLY A 175 16.59 -1.88 -23.89
N GLU A 176 17.14 -0.74 -24.32
CA GLU A 176 16.51 0.14 -25.33
C GLU A 176 17.01 -0.10 -26.76
N GLY A 177 18.08 -0.87 -26.94
CA GLY A 177 18.68 -1.14 -28.24
C GLY A 177 17.74 -1.69 -29.32
N PRO A 178 16.83 -2.63 -29.00
CA PRO A 178 15.87 -3.17 -29.95
C PRO A 178 14.77 -2.20 -30.39
N LEU A 179 14.55 -1.10 -29.63
CA LEU A 179 13.45 -0.16 -29.86
C LEU A 179 13.52 0.55 -31.23
N SER A 180 14.71 0.73 -31.78
CA SER A 180 14.88 1.36 -33.11
C SER A 180 14.26 0.55 -34.26
N ARG A 181 14.01 -0.74 -34.05
CA ARG A 181 13.44 -1.67 -35.05
C ARG A 181 12.01 -2.09 -34.72
N VAL A 182 11.55 -1.84 -33.51
CA VAL A 182 10.18 -2.18 -33.10
C VAL A 182 9.21 -1.26 -33.82
N PRO A 183 8.16 -1.80 -34.45
CA PRO A 183 7.13 -0.98 -35.06
C PRO A 183 6.48 -0.03 -34.06
N ALA A 184 6.29 1.23 -34.46
CA ALA A 184 5.70 2.26 -33.60
C ALA A 184 4.26 1.92 -33.13
N ASP A 185 3.58 1.02 -33.85
CA ASP A 185 2.23 0.54 -33.55
C ASP A 185 2.19 -0.67 -32.61
N LEU A 186 3.34 -1.20 -32.17
CA LEU A 186 3.40 -2.28 -31.19
C LEU A 186 3.40 -1.70 -29.77
N PRO A 187 2.36 -1.97 -28.96
CA PRO A 187 2.32 -1.51 -27.57
C PRO A 187 3.52 -2.03 -26.77
N VAL A 188 4.12 -1.14 -25.97
CA VAL A 188 5.26 -1.46 -25.12
C VAL A 188 4.82 -1.51 -23.66
N LEU A 189 5.18 -2.57 -22.97
CA LEU A 189 5.05 -2.77 -21.54
C LEU A 189 6.44 -2.68 -20.89
N ARG A 190 6.72 -1.61 -20.17
CA ARG A 190 8.01 -1.45 -19.48
C ARG A 190 7.93 -2.08 -18.10
N LEU A 191 8.85 -3.02 -17.82
CA LEU A 191 8.98 -3.69 -16.53
C LEU A 191 10.07 -3.01 -15.71
N GLY A 192 9.66 -2.25 -14.72
CA GLY A 192 10.55 -1.68 -13.71
C GLY A 192 10.82 -2.63 -12.54
N PRO A 193 11.56 -2.16 -11.51
CA PRO A 193 11.70 -2.87 -10.25
C PRO A 193 10.34 -3.08 -9.59
N LEU A 194 10.24 -4.10 -8.73
CA LEU A 194 9.04 -4.32 -7.91
C LEU A 194 8.88 -3.20 -6.90
N PRO A 195 7.64 -2.73 -6.66
CA PRO A 195 7.35 -1.86 -5.52
C PRO A 195 7.77 -2.52 -4.19
N PRO A 196 8.11 -1.74 -3.14
CA PRO A 196 8.65 -2.28 -1.88
C PRO A 196 7.79 -3.40 -1.26
N GLY A 197 6.48 -3.24 -1.19
CA GLY A 197 5.58 -4.27 -0.67
C GLY A 197 5.55 -5.55 -1.51
N ALA A 198 5.66 -5.43 -2.83
CA ALA A 198 5.74 -6.59 -3.73
C ALA A 198 7.08 -7.31 -3.60
N ALA A 199 8.18 -6.57 -3.51
CA ALA A 199 9.52 -7.10 -3.24
C ALA A 199 9.55 -7.88 -1.92
N ALA A 200 8.93 -7.33 -0.87
CA ALA A 200 8.79 -7.97 0.43
C ALA A 200 7.95 -9.26 0.35
N ARG A 201 6.80 -9.25 -0.37
CA ARG A 201 6.00 -10.46 -0.60
C ARG A 201 6.77 -11.55 -1.35
N LEU A 202 7.58 -11.15 -2.34
CA LEU A 202 8.44 -12.11 -3.07
C LEU A 202 9.47 -12.75 -2.15
N LEU A 203 10.08 -11.99 -1.24
CA LEU A 203 11.00 -12.48 -0.23
C LEU A 203 10.28 -13.42 0.75
N ASP A 204 9.08 -13.06 1.22
CA ASP A 204 8.28 -13.89 2.11
C ASP A 204 7.83 -15.22 1.50
N ALA A 205 7.71 -15.27 0.18
CA ALA A 205 7.41 -16.50 -0.53
C ALA A 205 8.61 -17.47 -0.63
N GLN A 206 9.82 -17.04 -0.24
CA GLN A 206 10.99 -17.90 -0.23
C GLN A 206 11.03 -18.77 1.05
N PRO A 207 11.58 -19.99 0.96
CA PRO A 207 11.81 -20.84 2.14
C PRO A 207 12.69 -20.13 3.17
N ASP A 208 12.33 -20.20 4.45
CA ASP A 208 13.09 -19.58 5.56
C ASP A 208 13.35 -18.08 5.34
N ALA A 209 12.35 -17.36 4.88
CA ALA A 209 12.46 -15.92 4.64
C ALA A 209 12.97 -15.16 5.87
N PRO A 210 13.98 -14.28 5.72
CA PRO A 210 14.63 -13.59 6.83
C PRO A 210 13.71 -12.57 7.48
N ARG A 211 14.04 -12.20 8.73
CA ARG A 211 13.33 -11.22 9.55
C ARG A 211 14.30 -10.11 9.99
N GLY A 212 13.74 -9.03 10.52
CA GLY A 212 14.48 -7.95 11.13
C GLY A 212 15.54 -7.35 10.20
N ARG A 213 16.71 -7.03 10.74
CA ARG A 213 17.79 -6.39 10.00
C ARG A 213 18.17 -7.07 8.68
N LEU A 214 18.31 -8.39 8.69
CA LEU A 214 18.73 -9.14 7.48
C LEU A 214 17.70 -8.98 6.33
N ARG A 215 16.41 -8.99 6.68
CA ARG A 215 15.33 -8.74 5.71
C ARG A 215 15.47 -7.36 5.06
N LEU A 216 15.61 -6.32 5.86
CA LEU A 216 15.75 -4.95 5.36
C LEU A 216 17.03 -4.77 4.53
N ASP A 217 18.14 -5.36 4.97
CA ASP A 217 19.41 -5.34 4.21
C ASP A 217 19.22 -5.97 2.81
N LEU A 218 18.59 -7.14 2.73
CA LEU A 218 18.34 -7.83 1.45
C LEU A 218 17.42 -7.03 0.52
N LEU A 219 16.32 -6.50 1.05
CA LEU A 219 15.38 -5.69 0.26
C LEU A 219 16.04 -4.42 -0.28
N ARG A 220 16.87 -3.74 0.54
CA ARG A 220 17.61 -2.55 0.12
C ARG A 220 18.68 -2.89 -0.93
N GLN A 221 19.42 -3.98 -0.75
CA GLN A 221 20.44 -4.42 -1.71
C GLN A 221 19.86 -4.87 -3.04
N ALA A 222 18.69 -5.51 -3.03
CA ALA A 222 18.03 -6.01 -4.23
C ALA A 222 17.38 -4.93 -5.08
N GLU A 223 17.13 -3.73 -4.53
CA GLU A 223 16.54 -2.56 -5.23
C GLU A 223 15.24 -2.90 -5.99
N GLY A 224 14.46 -3.84 -5.46
CA GLY A 224 13.22 -4.29 -6.10
C GLY A 224 13.42 -5.23 -7.29
N ASN A 225 14.66 -5.65 -7.63
CA ASN A 225 14.90 -6.61 -8.69
C ASN A 225 14.53 -8.03 -8.23
N PRO A 226 13.56 -8.72 -8.88
CA PRO A 226 13.09 -10.05 -8.46
C PRO A 226 14.20 -11.11 -8.38
N LEU A 227 15.10 -11.14 -9.34
CA LEU A 227 16.21 -12.09 -9.36
C LEU A 227 17.19 -11.82 -8.22
N ALA A 228 17.48 -10.54 -7.96
CA ALA A 228 18.36 -10.15 -6.86
C ALA A 228 17.77 -10.56 -5.51
N ILE A 229 16.46 -10.38 -5.27
CA ILE A 229 15.79 -10.82 -4.04
C ILE A 229 15.99 -12.31 -3.79
N VAL A 230 15.75 -13.14 -4.81
CA VAL A 230 15.85 -14.61 -4.70
C VAL A 230 17.30 -15.05 -4.48
N ASP A 231 18.24 -14.51 -5.27
CA ASP A 231 19.64 -14.95 -5.25
C ASP A 231 20.40 -14.42 -4.02
N LEU A 232 20.16 -13.17 -3.58
CA LEU A 232 20.74 -12.65 -2.33
C LEU A 232 20.20 -13.43 -1.12
N HIS A 233 18.90 -13.78 -1.12
CA HIS A 233 18.36 -14.62 -0.06
C HIS A 233 19.00 -16.01 -0.05
N ARG A 234 19.14 -16.66 -1.23
CA ARG A 234 19.82 -17.95 -1.33
C ARG A 234 21.28 -17.84 -0.84
N ALA A 235 21.97 -16.76 -1.20
CA ALA A 235 23.34 -16.50 -0.78
C ALA A 235 23.45 -16.34 0.76
N SER A 236 22.51 -15.68 1.40
CA SER A 236 22.51 -15.47 2.85
C SER A 236 22.31 -16.76 3.67
N ARG A 237 21.75 -17.81 3.08
CA ARG A 237 21.54 -19.12 3.73
C ARG A 237 22.77 -20.05 3.65
N VAL A 238 23.61 -19.88 2.64
CA VAL A 238 24.85 -20.63 2.49
C VAL A 238 25.89 -19.95 3.38
N GLY A 239 26.25 -20.57 4.52
CA GLY A 239 27.15 -19.97 5.52
C GLY A 239 28.47 -19.53 4.94
N ALA A 240 29.19 -18.67 5.66
CA ALA A 240 30.39 -17.93 5.25
C ALA A 240 31.59 -18.78 4.72
N GLY A 241 31.45 -20.09 4.61
CA GLY A 241 32.50 -21.01 4.12
C GLY A 241 32.31 -21.54 2.70
N SER A 242 31.14 -21.34 2.10
CA SER A 242 30.90 -21.69 0.70
C SER A 242 30.47 -20.41 0.01
N ALA A 243 31.30 -19.90 -0.89
CA ALA A 243 30.94 -18.76 -1.73
C ALA A 243 29.61 -19.07 -2.41
N PRO A 244 28.53 -18.31 -2.16
CA PRO A 244 27.31 -18.54 -2.89
C PRO A 244 27.61 -18.19 -4.34
N ALA A 245 27.54 -19.17 -5.20
CA ALA A 245 27.61 -18.90 -6.62
C ALA A 245 26.41 -17.99 -6.95
N LEU A 246 26.67 -16.73 -7.26
CA LEU A 246 25.75 -15.84 -7.96
C LEU A 246 25.98 -16.11 -9.46
N PRO A 247 25.43 -17.23 -10.01
CA PRO A 247 25.94 -17.82 -11.24
C PRO A 247 25.74 -16.92 -12.45
N VAL A 248 24.77 -16.02 -12.39
CA VAL A 248 24.39 -15.14 -13.51
C VAL A 248 25.52 -14.16 -13.87
N PHE A 249 26.25 -13.64 -12.88
CA PHE A 249 27.30 -12.65 -13.11
C PHE A 249 28.70 -13.14 -12.74
N ALA A 250 28.81 -14.27 -12.05
CA ALA A 250 30.10 -14.83 -11.62
C ALA A 250 31.05 -15.08 -12.79
N SER A 251 30.59 -15.77 -13.83
CA SER A 251 31.39 -16.08 -15.01
C SER A 251 31.82 -14.82 -15.80
N ARG A 252 31.00 -13.76 -15.77
CA ARG A 252 31.31 -12.48 -16.42
C ARG A 252 32.41 -11.72 -15.66
N LEU A 253 32.41 -11.81 -14.33
CA LEU A 253 33.43 -11.21 -13.47
C LEU A 253 34.74 -12.00 -13.55
N ASP A 254 34.69 -13.33 -13.57
CA ASP A 254 35.87 -14.21 -13.68
C ASP A 254 36.63 -13.99 -15.01
N GLY A 255 35.96 -13.57 -16.07
CA GLY A 255 36.54 -13.24 -17.37
C GLY A 255 37.26 -11.91 -17.45
N LEU A 256 37.17 -11.05 -16.42
CA LEU A 256 37.78 -9.73 -16.41
C LEU A 256 39.26 -9.79 -15.95
N PRO A 257 40.11 -8.82 -16.38
CA PRO A 257 41.47 -8.67 -15.85
C PRO A 257 41.49 -8.55 -14.31
N GLU A 258 42.54 -9.04 -13.66
CA GLU A 258 42.66 -9.09 -12.21
C GLU A 258 42.60 -7.69 -11.56
N ASP A 259 43.20 -6.68 -12.22
CA ASP A 259 43.14 -5.27 -11.77
C ASP A 259 41.69 -4.72 -11.83
N THR A 260 40.91 -5.08 -12.85
CA THR A 260 39.49 -4.73 -12.97
C THR A 260 38.65 -5.42 -11.89
N GLN A 261 38.89 -6.72 -11.63
CA GLN A 261 38.22 -7.43 -10.54
C GLN A 261 38.52 -6.82 -9.17
N ARG A 262 39.76 -6.42 -8.93
CA ARG A 262 40.16 -5.70 -7.71
C ARG A 262 39.46 -4.35 -7.62
N ALA A 263 39.43 -3.57 -8.71
CA ALA A 263 38.74 -2.30 -8.76
C ALA A 263 37.24 -2.43 -8.44
N LEU A 264 36.58 -3.43 -9.01
CA LEU A 264 35.17 -3.76 -8.70
C LEU A 264 34.96 -4.14 -7.24
N LEU A 265 35.91 -4.85 -6.60
CA LEU A 265 35.84 -5.11 -5.16
C LEU A 265 35.82 -3.79 -4.37
N TYR A 266 36.74 -2.86 -4.63
CA TYR A 266 36.79 -1.57 -3.92
C TYR A 266 35.51 -0.76 -4.15
N ALA A 267 35.01 -0.71 -5.38
CA ALA A 267 33.74 -0.07 -5.69
C ALA A 267 32.54 -0.76 -4.99
N SER A 268 32.57 -2.10 -4.84
CA SER A 268 31.49 -2.83 -4.16
C SER A 268 31.40 -2.55 -2.65
N VAL A 269 32.56 -2.24 -2.06
CA VAL A 269 32.73 -1.92 -0.63
C VAL A 269 32.46 -0.44 -0.33
N ALA A 270 32.69 0.44 -1.30
CA ALA A 270 32.46 1.86 -1.19
C ALA A 270 30.98 2.18 -0.91
N LEU A 271 30.72 3.22 -0.11
CA LEU A 271 29.38 3.73 0.13
C LEU A 271 28.86 4.43 -1.14
N ARG A 272 27.54 4.49 -1.32
CA ARG A 272 26.92 5.06 -2.54
C ARG A 272 27.22 6.54 -2.75
N GLU A 273 27.47 7.26 -1.68
CA GLU A 273 27.78 8.69 -1.67
C GLU A 273 29.27 8.96 -1.92
N GLU A 274 30.12 7.93 -1.89
CA GLU A 274 31.55 8.08 -2.11
C GLU A 274 31.87 8.35 -3.59
N ASP A 275 32.67 9.39 -3.81
CA ASP A 275 33.15 9.80 -5.12
C ASP A 275 34.13 8.74 -5.68
N LEU A 276 34.08 8.50 -6.98
CA LEU A 276 35.04 7.63 -7.69
C LEU A 276 36.51 7.96 -7.35
N ARG A 277 36.82 9.24 -7.10
CA ARG A 277 38.17 9.68 -6.70
C ARG A 277 38.64 9.03 -5.40
N ILE A 278 37.73 8.80 -4.45
CA ILE A 278 38.05 8.11 -3.18
C ILE A 278 38.40 6.65 -3.46
N VAL A 279 37.63 6.00 -4.32
CA VAL A 279 37.88 4.61 -4.73
C VAL A 279 39.21 4.49 -5.47
N MET A 280 39.52 5.43 -6.38
CA MET A 280 40.79 5.48 -7.11
C MET A 280 42.00 5.73 -6.17
N ALA A 281 41.87 6.67 -5.21
CA ALA A 281 42.89 6.90 -4.19
C ALA A 281 43.14 5.67 -3.31
N ALA A 282 42.07 4.94 -2.92
CA ALA A 282 42.20 3.68 -2.17
C ALA A 282 42.84 2.55 -2.99
N LEU A 283 42.62 2.52 -4.30
CA LEU A 283 43.25 1.58 -5.23
C LEU A 283 44.76 1.92 -5.48
N GLY A 284 45.15 3.17 -5.22
CA GLY A 284 46.48 3.67 -5.46
C GLY A 284 46.81 3.89 -6.96
N THR A 285 45.82 4.25 -7.76
CA THR A 285 45.96 4.51 -9.21
C THR A 285 45.11 5.70 -9.64
N ASP A 286 45.59 6.43 -10.64
CA ASP A 286 44.83 7.50 -11.32
C ASP A 286 44.39 7.08 -12.74
N ASP A 287 44.69 5.83 -13.13
CA ASP A 287 44.39 5.29 -14.46
C ASP A 287 42.92 4.76 -14.51
N LEU A 288 42.09 5.49 -15.24
CA LEU A 288 40.70 5.11 -15.46
C LEU A 288 40.50 3.90 -16.38
N THR A 289 41.54 3.49 -17.12
CA THR A 289 41.43 2.34 -18.02
C THR A 289 41.17 1.01 -17.29
N VAL A 290 41.42 0.99 -15.97
CA VAL A 290 41.09 -0.15 -15.12
C VAL A 290 39.58 -0.51 -15.13
N TRP A 291 38.71 0.46 -15.44
CA TRP A 291 37.26 0.29 -15.49
C TRP A 291 36.75 -0.13 -16.87
N THR A 292 37.51 0.16 -17.95
CA THR A 292 37.07 -0.05 -19.34
C THR A 292 36.52 -1.48 -19.60
N PRO A 293 37.20 -2.57 -19.17
CA PRO A 293 36.65 -3.91 -19.41
C PRO A 293 35.32 -4.17 -18.74
N ALA A 294 35.05 -3.54 -17.57
CA ALA A 294 33.79 -3.68 -16.87
C ALA A 294 32.69 -2.81 -17.49
N GLU A 295 33.01 -1.64 -18.05
CA GLU A 295 32.09 -0.80 -18.81
C GLU A 295 31.68 -1.44 -20.13
N GLU A 296 32.67 -1.94 -20.91
CA GLU A 296 32.42 -2.68 -22.17
C GLU A 296 31.56 -3.93 -21.94
N ALA A 297 31.75 -4.60 -20.79
CA ALA A 297 30.91 -5.72 -20.38
C ALA A 297 29.52 -5.27 -19.87
N GLY A 298 29.22 -3.98 -19.77
CA GLY A 298 27.95 -3.45 -19.26
C GLY A 298 27.68 -3.80 -17.79
N LEU A 299 28.72 -3.99 -16.98
CA LEU A 299 28.63 -4.32 -15.57
C LEU A 299 28.54 -3.08 -14.67
N ILE A 300 29.13 -1.98 -15.12
CA ILE A 300 29.15 -0.69 -14.48
C ILE A 300 28.93 0.44 -15.50
N GLY A 301 28.58 1.61 -15.00
CA GLY A 301 28.61 2.85 -15.73
C GLY A 301 29.25 3.95 -14.88
N ILE A 302 30.05 4.82 -15.51
CA ILE A 302 30.67 5.97 -14.83
C ILE A 302 30.09 7.25 -15.43
N ALA A 303 29.46 8.07 -14.56
CA ALA A 303 28.92 9.37 -14.94
C ALA A 303 29.11 10.36 -13.78
N ASP A 304 29.40 11.61 -14.09
CA ASP A 304 29.53 12.71 -13.13
C ASP A 304 30.47 12.41 -11.94
N GLY A 305 31.57 11.65 -12.19
CA GLY A 305 32.51 11.26 -11.16
C GLY A 305 32.02 10.21 -10.17
N ARG A 306 30.95 9.51 -10.51
CA ARG A 306 30.36 8.43 -9.72
C ARG A 306 30.30 7.14 -10.52
N LEU A 307 30.48 6.02 -9.83
CA LEU A 307 30.36 4.68 -10.40
C LEU A 307 29.02 4.07 -9.96
N ALA A 308 28.27 3.57 -10.92
CA ALA A 308 27.04 2.82 -10.69
C ALA A 308 27.19 1.39 -11.22
N PHE A 309 26.76 0.41 -10.42
CA PHE A 309 26.66 -0.97 -10.90
C PHE A 309 25.40 -1.10 -11.77
N GLY A 310 25.55 -1.72 -12.95
CA GLY A 310 24.42 -1.97 -13.86
C GLY A 310 23.37 -2.93 -13.31
N HIS A 311 23.73 -3.72 -12.29
CA HIS A 311 22.80 -4.62 -11.63
C HIS A 311 23.20 -4.86 -10.16
N PRO A 312 22.24 -4.97 -9.19
CA PRO A 312 22.53 -5.21 -7.78
C PRO A 312 23.38 -6.48 -7.53
N LEU A 313 23.15 -7.54 -8.30
CA LEU A 313 23.92 -8.78 -8.18
C LEU A 313 25.38 -8.67 -8.63
N VAL A 314 25.71 -7.72 -9.50
CA VAL A 314 27.11 -7.45 -9.90
C VAL A 314 27.91 -6.95 -8.70
N ARG A 315 27.33 -5.97 -7.95
CA ARG A 315 27.94 -5.46 -6.71
C ARG A 315 28.13 -6.58 -5.68
N ALA A 316 27.09 -7.38 -5.45
CA ALA A 316 27.14 -8.51 -4.52
C ALA A 316 28.18 -9.57 -4.96
N ALA A 317 28.22 -9.91 -6.24
CA ALA A 317 29.18 -10.88 -6.77
C ALA A 317 30.63 -10.37 -6.65
N ALA A 318 30.89 -9.12 -7.01
CA ALA A 318 32.21 -8.50 -6.87
C ALA A 318 32.72 -8.52 -5.41
N PHE A 319 31.81 -8.39 -4.44
CA PHE A 319 32.15 -8.49 -3.02
C PHE A 319 32.37 -9.93 -2.56
N HIS A 320 31.41 -10.83 -2.83
CA HIS A 320 31.39 -12.17 -2.24
C HIS A 320 32.39 -13.14 -2.88
N GLN A 321 32.77 -12.95 -4.15
CA GLN A 321 33.80 -13.78 -4.82
C GLN A 321 35.19 -13.57 -4.24
N GLN A 322 35.42 -12.42 -3.61
CA GLN A 322 36.76 -12.10 -3.11
C GLN A 322 37.01 -12.66 -1.70
N PRO A 323 38.22 -13.15 -1.40
CA PRO A 323 38.61 -13.65 -0.10
C PRO A 323 38.40 -12.59 1.01
N ALA A 324 38.07 -13.03 2.24
CA ALA A 324 37.83 -12.16 3.39
C ALA A 324 39.00 -11.20 3.65
N LYS A 325 40.25 -11.64 3.43
CA LYS A 325 41.45 -10.82 3.58
C LYS A 325 41.48 -9.63 2.60
N LEU A 326 41.07 -9.85 1.35
CA LEU A 326 41.04 -8.78 0.35
C LEU A 326 39.89 -7.78 0.64
N ARG A 327 38.75 -8.28 1.07
CA ARG A 327 37.61 -7.44 1.51
C ARG A 327 37.99 -6.55 2.70
N GLN A 328 38.66 -7.13 3.71
CA GLN A 328 39.16 -6.40 4.87
C GLN A 328 40.17 -5.33 4.45
N ARG A 329 41.09 -5.68 3.53
CA ARG A 329 42.05 -4.73 2.98
C ARG A 329 41.40 -3.55 2.27
N ALA A 330 40.42 -3.83 1.41
CA ALA A 330 39.68 -2.77 0.73
C ALA A 330 39.02 -1.79 1.70
N HIS A 331 38.43 -2.28 2.79
CA HIS A 331 37.89 -1.40 3.85
C HIS A 331 38.98 -0.55 4.53
N GLN A 332 40.16 -1.13 4.83
CA GLN A 332 41.28 -0.40 5.43
C GLN A 332 41.81 0.70 4.50
N ASP A 333 41.99 0.39 3.24
CA ASP A 333 42.51 1.31 2.24
C ASP A 333 41.48 2.46 1.97
N LEU A 334 40.19 2.16 1.90
CA LEU A 334 39.12 3.15 1.81
C LEU A 334 39.06 4.04 3.07
N ALA A 335 39.20 3.47 4.27
CA ALA A 335 39.26 4.24 5.50
C ALA A 335 40.41 5.26 5.52
N ALA A 336 41.53 4.92 4.87
CA ALA A 336 42.68 5.83 4.71
C ALA A 336 42.43 6.91 3.65
N ALA A 337 41.73 6.58 2.57
CA ALA A 337 41.45 7.46 1.44
C ALA A 337 40.31 8.47 1.66
N VAL A 338 39.30 8.13 2.52
CA VAL A 338 38.08 8.95 2.76
C VAL A 338 38.38 10.34 3.41
N GLY A 339 39.58 10.63 3.81
CA GLY A 339 40.09 11.97 4.23
C GLY A 339 39.21 12.73 5.24
N GLN A 340 38.34 13.60 4.73
CA GLN A 340 37.57 14.60 5.51
C GLN A 340 36.23 14.13 6.09
N SER A 341 35.78 12.87 5.86
CA SER A 341 34.52 12.37 6.42
C SER A 341 34.73 11.37 7.55
N PRO A 342 34.67 11.84 8.83
CA PRO A 342 34.84 10.94 9.97
C PRO A 342 33.82 9.80 10.02
N ALA A 343 32.62 10.03 9.51
CA ALA A 343 31.54 9.05 9.51
C ALA A 343 31.84 7.86 8.58
N TYR A 344 32.25 8.11 7.33
CA TYR A 344 32.60 7.07 6.37
C TYR A 344 33.85 6.31 6.79
N ARG A 345 34.84 7.05 7.33
CA ARG A 345 36.05 6.42 7.89
C ARG A 345 35.70 5.45 9.03
N ALA A 346 34.85 5.87 9.97
CA ALA A 346 34.42 5.03 11.08
C ALA A 346 33.71 3.76 10.61
N TRP A 347 32.87 3.87 9.58
CA TRP A 347 32.18 2.75 8.95
C TRP A 347 33.16 1.72 8.38
N HIS A 348 34.13 2.15 7.58
CA HIS A 348 35.12 1.27 6.98
C HIS A 348 36.02 0.62 8.04
N LEU A 349 36.47 1.38 9.06
CA LEU A 349 37.24 0.81 10.16
C LEU A 349 36.45 -0.26 10.93
N ALA A 350 35.16 0.00 11.20
CA ALA A 350 34.29 -0.95 11.87
C ALA A 350 34.08 -2.24 11.04
N ALA A 351 33.95 -2.12 9.70
CA ALA A 351 33.84 -3.28 8.82
C ALA A 351 35.15 -4.08 8.69
N ALA A 352 36.29 -3.45 8.91
CA ALA A 352 37.61 -4.10 8.91
C ALA A 352 38.01 -4.70 10.26
N ALA A 353 37.35 -4.32 11.38
CA ALA A 353 37.69 -4.74 12.73
C ALA A 353 37.40 -6.23 12.95
N ILE A 354 38.32 -6.94 13.67
CA ILE A 354 38.19 -8.39 13.97
C ILE A 354 37.68 -8.62 15.39
N GLY A 355 37.88 -7.66 16.30
CA GLY A 355 37.54 -7.78 17.71
C GLY A 355 37.07 -6.46 18.32
N PRO A 356 36.88 -6.40 19.65
CA PRO A 356 36.54 -5.17 20.36
C PRO A 356 37.55 -4.04 20.07
N ASP A 357 37.04 -2.88 19.76
CA ASP A 357 37.83 -1.65 19.50
C ASP A 357 36.97 -0.44 19.91
N GLU A 358 37.25 0.10 21.08
CA GLU A 358 36.45 1.16 21.67
C GLU A 358 36.62 2.51 20.93
N GLU A 359 37.77 2.76 20.33
CA GLU A 359 37.99 3.98 19.54
C GLU A 359 37.13 3.98 18.28
N VAL A 360 37.12 2.85 17.59
CA VAL A 360 36.26 2.64 16.40
C VAL A 360 34.80 2.64 16.80
N ALA A 361 34.42 1.99 17.90
CA ALA A 361 33.04 1.95 18.41
C ALA A 361 32.51 3.37 18.70
N SER A 362 33.31 4.18 19.41
CA SER A 362 32.97 5.57 19.74
C SER A 362 32.93 6.48 18.49
N ALA A 363 33.82 6.26 17.53
CA ALA A 363 33.81 6.99 16.27
C ALA A 363 32.54 6.67 15.44
N LEU A 364 32.15 5.40 15.40
CA LEU A 364 30.94 4.94 14.71
C LEU A 364 29.67 5.48 15.37
N GLU A 365 29.62 5.50 16.69
CA GLU A 365 28.52 6.10 17.44
C GLU A 365 28.37 7.61 17.14
N ARG A 366 29.47 8.39 17.11
CA ARG A 366 29.43 9.80 16.72
C ARG A 366 28.98 9.99 15.25
N ALA A 367 29.29 9.05 14.37
CA ALA A 367 28.88 9.09 12.97
C ALA A 367 27.37 9.00 12.79
N THR A 368 26.64 8.38 13.72
CA THR A 368 25.17 8.24 13.62
C THR A 368 24.46 9.59 13.60
N ALA A 369 24.97 10.60 14.28
CA ALA A 369 24.43 11.94 14.24
C ALA A 369 24.50 12.55 12.83
N VAL A 370 25.54 12.23 12.06
CA VAL A 370 25.71 12.67 10.68
C VAL A 370 24.71 11.93 9.76
N TYR A 371 24.53 10.61 9.93
CA TYR A 371 23.56 9.83 9.14
C TYR A 371 22.13 10.32 9.34
N THR A 372 21.75 10.63 10.59
CA THR A 372 20.41 11.15 10.87
C THR A 372 20.21 12.60 10.43
N ALA A 373 21.23 13.46 10.60
CA ALA A 373 21.08 14.89 10.30
C ALA A 373 21.16 15.22 8.80
N SER A 374 22.04 14.54 8.05
CA SER A 374 22.28 14.87 6.64
C SER A 374 21.42 14.07 5.64
N ALA A 375 21.04 12.85 5.98
CA ALA A 375 20.32 11.95 5.09
C ALA A 375 19.08 11.28 5.72
N GLY A 376 18.83 11.47 7.04
CA GLY A 376 17.77 10.81 7.79
C GLY A 376 17.82 9.28 7.76
N ASP A 377 18.97 8.70 7.44
CA ASP A 377 19.11 7.25 7.29
C ASP A 377 19.14 6.57 8.67
N HIS A 378 17.95 6.38 9.25
CA HIS A 378 17.78 5.65 10.50
C HIS A 378 18.21 4.19 10.40
N PHE A 379 18.18 3.59 9.22
CA PHE A 379 18.66 2.24 9.00
C PHE A 379 20.18 2.17 9.15
N ALA A 380 20.92 3.09 8.50
CA ALA A 380 22.36 3.18 8.67
C ALA A 380 22.74 3.48 10.13
N SER A 381 21.98 4.36 10.81
CA SER A 381 22.18 4.68 12.22
C SER A 381 21.99 3.48 13.13
N ALA A 382 20.89 2.72 12.97
CA ALA A 382 20.64 1.51 13.76
C ALA A 382 21.74 0.46 13.55
N LYS A 383 22.13 0.25 12.29
CA LYS A 383 23.21 -0.69 11.92
C LYS A 383 24.57 -0.27 12.48
N ALA A 384 24.88 1.02 12.43
CA ALA A 384 26.10 1.57 13.00
C ALA A 384 26.15 1.41 14.52
N LEU A 385 25.06 1.69 15.24
CA LEU A 385 24.96 1.52 16.70
C LEU A 385 25.06 0.05 17.11
N GLU A 386 24.41 -0.87 16.38
CA GLU A 386 24.55 -2.31 16.62
C GLU A 386 26.00 -2.77 16.41
N GLN A 387 26.68 -2.30 15.36
CA GLN A 387 28.08 -2.60 15.11
C GLN A 387 28.99 -2.00 16.20
N ALA A 388 28.74 -0.75 16.61
CA ALA A 388 29.46 -0.10 17.71
C ALA A 388 29.29 -0.86 19.04
N ALA A 389 28.09 -1.40 19.30
CA ALA A 389 27.84 -2.25 20.46
C ALA A 389 28.67 -3.54 20.44
N ARG A 390 28.83 -4.16 19.25
CA ARG A 390 29.66 -5.37 19.07
C ARG A 390 31.15 -5.10 19.29
N LEU A 391 31.58 -3.89 18.92
CA LEU A 391 32.99 -3.44 19.08
C LEU A 391 33.29 -2.86 20.46
N SER A 392 32.29 -2.72 21.35
CA SER A 392 32.45 -2.12 22.66
C SER A 392 33.37 -2.96 23.54
N GLY A 393 34.28 -2.29 24.22
CA GLY A 393 35.21 -2.88 25.19
C GLY A 393 34.59 -3.09 26.59
N SER A 394 33.47 -2.40 26.90
CA SER A 394 32.80 -2.50 28.20
C SER A 394 31.33 -2.87 28.06
N ASP A 395 30.78 -3.61 29.02
CA ASP A 395 29.35 -3.96 29.05
C ASP A 395 28.45 -2.72 29.24
N VAL A 396 28.92 -1.69 29.93
CA VAL A 396 28.18 -0.44 30.16
C VAL A 396 27.97 0.30 28.80
N ASP A 397 29.04 0.47 28.02
CA ASP A 397 28.97 1.12 26.70
C ASP A 397 28.18 0.26 25.72
N ARG A 398 28.39 -1.06 25.78
CA ARG A 398 27.62 -2.00 24.99
C ARG A 398 26.11 -1.88 25.23
N ALA A 399 25.69 -1.88 26.50
CA ALA A 399 24.29 -1.72 26.86
C ALA A 399 23.70 -0.40 26.38
N ARG A 400 24.45 0.70 26.54
CA ARG A 400 24.04 2.04 26.10
C ARG A 400 23.84 2.08 24.59
N ARG A 401 24.76 1.54 23.80
CA ARG A 401 24.71 1.48 22.34
C ARG A 401 23.58 0.56 21.84
N LEU A 402 23.36 -0.57 22.50
CA LEU A 402 22.22 -1.45 22.20
C LEU A 402 20.88 -0.75 22.42
N ALA A 403 20.72 -0.03 23.54
CA ALA A 403 19.51 0.74 23.79
C ALA A 403 19.30 1.85 22.74
N ALA A 404 20.37 2.51 22.29
CA ALA A 404 20.32 3.48 21.21
C ALA A 404 19.96 2.83 19.85
N ALA A 405 20.53 1.66 19.55
CA ALA A 405 20.18 0.88 18.35
C ALA A 405 18.70 0.46 18.34
N MET A 406 18.18 0.03 19.51
CA MET A 406 16.75 -0.28 19.66
C MET A 406 15.86 0.92 19.39
N ALA A 407 16.23 2.11 19.87
CA ALA A 407 15.49 3.34 19.60
C ALA A 407 15.49 3.68 18.10
N ALA A 408 16.62 3.55 17.40
CA ALA A 408 16.71 3.76 15.97
C ALA A 408 15.88 2.72 15.16
N ALA A 409 15.95 1.43 15.53
CA ALA A 409 15.15 0.37 14.94
C ALA A 409 13.64 0.56 15.17
N SER A 410 13.25 1.09 16.34
CA SER A 410 11.86 1.46 16.65
C SER A 410 11.39 2.63 15.76
N THR A 411 12.26 3.60 15.48
CA THR A 411 11.96 4.72 14.57
C THR A 411 11.74 4.24 13.14
N LEU A 412 12.50 3.23 12.70
CA LEU A 412 12.28 2.55 11.42
C LEU A 412 10.96 1.77 11.38
N GLY A 413 10.42 1.37 12.53
CA GLY A 413 9.23 0.53 12.62
C GLY A 413 9.49 -0.96 12.39
N ASP A 414 10.70 -1.45 12.65
CA ASP A 414 11.02 -2.88 12.56
C ASP A 414 11.05 -3.55 13.95
N PRO A 415 9.94 -4.15 14.38
CA PRO A 415 9.82 -4.75 15.71
C PRO A 415 10.67 -6.04 15.87
N GLU A 416 10.95 -6.76 14.80
CA GLU A 416 11.77 -7.98 14.89
C GLU A 416 13.23 -7.63 15.16
N TRP A 417 13.75 -6.56 14.55
CA TRP A 417 15.09 -6.08 14.86
C TRP A 417 15.21 -5.59 16.31
N VAL A 418 14.18 -4.88 16.80
CA VAL A 418 14.12 -4.48 18.21
C VAL A 418 14.17 -5.69 19.16
N ARG A 419 13.46 -6.77 18.82
CA ARG A 419 13.47 -8.02 19.61
C ARG A 419 14.87 -8.67 19.67
N ASP A 420 15.56 -8.72 18.52
CA ASP A 420 16.91 -9.26 18.43
C ASP A 420 17.88 -8.44 19.31
N LEU A 421 17.84 -7.12 19.20
CA LEU A 421 18.65 -6.21 20.03
C LEU A 421 18.31 -6.30 21.53
N TYR A 422 17.02 -6.44 21.86
CA TYR A 422 16.58 -6.62 23.25
C TYR A 422 17.10 -7.92 23.87
N ALA A 423 17.12 -9.00 23.09
CA ALA A 423 17.70 -10.26 23.55
C ALA A 423 19.21 -10.15 23.83
N GLU A 424 19.94 -9.35 23.06
CA GLU A 424 21.35 -9.03 23.36
C GLU A 424 21.48 -8.11 24.58
N PHE A 425 20.68 -7.06 24.69
CA PHE A 425 20.66 -6.12 25.81
C PHE A 425 20.38 -6.85 27.12
N SER A 426 19.43 -7.78 27.16
CA SER A 426 19.05 -8.53 28.36
C SER A 426 20.18 -9.40 28.91
N ARG A 427 21.13 -9.82 28.07
CA ARG A 427 22.31 -10.59 28.50
C ARG A 427 23.40 -9.72 29.13
N VAL A 428 23.53 -8.49 28.64
CA VAL A 428 24.54 -7.53 29.13
C VAL A 428 24.02 -6.80 30.38
N GLY A 429 22.73 -6.48 30.41
CA GLY A 429 22.08 -5.67 31.41
C GLY A 429 22.33 -4.17 31.20
N GLY A 430 21.90 -3.35 32.15
CA GLY A 430 22.09 -1.91 32.13
C GLY A 430 21.62 -1.25 33.43
N ASP A 431 21.91 0.02 33.59
CA ASP A 431 21.31 0.80 34.65
C ASP A 431 19.78 0.89 34.52
N ARG A 432 19.14 1.47 35.51
CA ARG A 432 17.69 1.54 35.62
C ARG A 432 17.06 2.29 34.45
N ASP A 433 17.64 3.42 34.03
CA ASP A 433 17.08 4.27 33.00
C ASP A 433 17.24 3.63 31.60
N LEU A 434 18.38 2.98 31.34
CA LEU A 434 18.60 2.18 30.14
C LEU A 434 17.64 1.00 30.07
N ARG A 435 17.39 0.31 31.17
CA ARG A 435 16.40 -0.78 31.26
C ARG A 435 14.98 -0.27 30.94
N CYS A 436 14.57 0.87 31.49
CA CYS A 436 13.28 1.48 31.16
C CYS A 436 13.16 1.80 29.69
N LYS A 437 14.19 2.39 29.06
CA LYS A 437 14.21 2.70 27.62
C LYS A 437 14.13 1.43 26.76
N ALA A 438 14.91 0.40 27.10
CA ALA A 438 14.90 -0.87 26.39
C ALA A 438 13.55 -1.59 26.50
N VAL A 439 12.94 -1.60 27.70
CA VAL A 439 11.62 -2.16 27.94
C VAL A 439 10.53 -1.40 27.15
N CYS A 440 10.58 -0.07 27.10
CA CYS A 440 9.66 0.71 26.28
C CYS A 440 9.79 0.35 24.77
N ALA A 441 11.01 0.26 24.25
CA ALA A 441 11.23 -0.13 22.86
C ALA A 441 10.69 -1.55 22.58
N MET A 442 10.95 -2.49 23.49
CA MET A 442 10.47 -3.87 23.36
C MET A 442 8.95 -3.97 23.47
N ALA A 443 8.32 -3.26 24.41
CA ALA A 443 6.86 -3.22 24.56
C ALA A 443 6.19 -2.60 23.32
N ALA A 444 6.79 -1.55 22.77
CA ALA A 444 6.34 -0.98 21.49
C ALA A 444 6.41 -2.01 20.36
N ALA A 445 7.52 -2.74 20.23
CA ALA A 445 7.71 -3.80 19.24
C ALA A 445 6.67 -4.92 19.40
N LEU A 446 6.44 -5.40 20.63
CA LEU A 446 5.44 -6.42 20.93
C LEU A 446 4.02 -5.97 20.54
N SER A 447 3.67 -4.72 20.84
CA SER A 447 2.37 -4.19 20.48
C SER A 447 2.18 -4.08 18.95
N LEU A 448 3.21 -3.69 18.20
CA LEU A 448 3.19 -3.69 16.73
C LEU A 448 3.03 -5.10 16.17
N LEU A 449 3.62 -6.10 16.81
CA LEU A 449 3.48 -7.53 16.49
C LEU A 449 2.15 -8.13 16.99
N SER A 450 1.26 -7.33 17.60
CA SER A 450 -0.08 -7.74 18.07
C SER A 450 -0.13 -8.42 19.44
N PHE A 451 0.95 -8.44 20.22
CA PHE A 451 1.04 -9.04 21.54
C PHE A 451 0.78 -8.01 22.65
N GLN A 452 -0.48 -7.54 22.77
CA GLN A 452 -0.82 -6.42 23.65
C GLN A 452 -0.70 -6.76 25.14
N ARG A 453 -1.07 -7.98 25.55
CA ARG A 453 -0.96 -8.43 26.94
C ARG A 453 0.49 -8.54 27.37
N GLU A 454 1.33 -9.13 26.52
CA GLU A 454 2.77 -9.27 26.79
C GLU A 454 3.45 -7.90 26.85
N ALA A 455 3.11 -7.01 25.90
CA ALA A 455 3.63 -5.64 25.84
C ALA A 455 3.30 -4.85 27.13
N PHE A 456 2.04 -4.88 27.56
CA PHE A 456 1.59 -4.18 28.76
C PHE A 456 2.16 -4.83 30.04
N GLY A 457 2.21 -6.17 30.10
CA GLY A 457 2.79 -6.92 31.20
C GLY A 457 4.26 -6.57 31.42
N LEU A 458 5.05 -6.52 30.34
CA LEU A 458 6.47 -6.14 30.40
C LEU A 458 6.68 -4.72 30.98
N LEU A 459 5.82 -3.76 30.59
CA LEU A 459 5.83 -2.42 31.16
C LEU A 459 5.49 -2.47 32.66
N LEU A 460 4.43 -3.18 33.03
CA LEU A 460 3.95 -3.21 34.39
C LEU A 460 4.94 -3.89 35.36
N ASP A 461 5.61 -4.96 34.93
CA ASP A 461 6.64 -5.65 35.71
C ASP A 461 7.85 -4.73 35.93
N MET A 462 8.31 -4.04 34.87
CA MET A 462 9.37 -3.04 35.00
C MET A 462 8.99 -1.91 35.99
N TRP A 463 7.73 -1.43 35.90
CA TRP A 463 7.24 -0.37 36.79
C TRP A 463 7.15 -0.82 38.26
N ARG A 464 6.73 -2.05 38.49
CA ARG A 464 6.67 -2.62 39.87
C ARG A 464 8.05 -2.81 40.47
N ASP A 465 9.01 -3.33 39.69
CA ASP A 465 10.36 -3.60 40.19
C ASP A 465 11.20 -2.32 40.32
N SER A 466 11.09 -1.46 39.34
CA SER A 466 11.98 -0.31 39.21
C SER A 466 11.31 0.86 38.45
N PRO A 467 10.36 1.59 39.07
CA PRO A 467 9.64 2.67 38.38
C PRO A 467 10.59 3.77 37.86
N PRO A 468 10.27 4.42 36.71
CA PRO A 468 11.09 5.50 36.17
C PRO A 468 11.38 6.61 37.17
N ARG A 469 12.59 7.19 37.13
CA ARG A 469 13.01 8.26 38.08
C ARG A 469 12.87 9.66 37.48
N THR A 470 12.96 9.79 36.17
CA THR A 470 12.85 11.08 35.48
C THR A 470 11.43 11.31 34.97
N ALA A 471 10.99 12.57 34.93
CA ALA A 471 9.70 12.93 34.38
C ALA A 471 9.60 12.49 32.94
N ALA A 472 10.64 12.73 32.10
CA ALA A 472 10.67 12.39 30.70
C ALA A 472 10.47 10.88 30.44
N THR A 473 11.22 10.02 31.16
CA THR A 473 11.08 8.57 31.02
C THR A 473 9.70 8.09 31.50
N SER A 474 9.18 8.66 32.59
CA SER A 474 7.86 8.31 33.12
C SER A 474 6.74 8.70 32.17
N PHE A 475 6.87 9.84 31.45
CA PHE A 475 5.94 10.26 30.44
C PHE A 475 5.93 9.32 29.23
N ALA A 476 7.09 9.02 28.67
CA ALA A 476 7.19 8.10 27.54
C ALA A 476 6.59 6.73 27.90
N PHE A 477 6.87 6.25 29.09
CA PHE A 477 6.34 5.00 29.62
C PHE A 477 4.80 5.03 29.74
N THR A 478 4.24 6.08 30.33
CA THR A 478 2.79 6.24 30.51
C THR A 478 2.08 6.43 29.17
N ALA A 479 2.64 7.20 28.26
CA ALA A 479 2.09 7.40 26.93
C ALA A 479 2.03 6.10 26.11
N LEU A 480 3.10 5.28 26.21
CA LEU A 480 3.13 3.97 25.56
C LEU A 480 2.09 3.01 26.19
N ALA A 481 2.00 2.97 27.52
CA ALA A 481 1.00 2.17 28.21
C ALA A 481 -0.44 2.57 27.79
N ALA A 482 -0.69 3.88 27.66
CA ALA A 482 -1.97 4.38 27.17
C ALA A 482 -2.24 3.98 25.70
N ALA A 483 -1.22 4.08 24.82
CA ALA A 483 -1.34 3.65 23.42
C ALA A 483 -1.68 2.15 23.33
N ILE A 484 -0.99 1.31 24.08
CA ILE A 484 -1.28 -0.14 24.17
C ILE A 484 -2.71 -0.38 24.69
N THR A 485 -3.14 0.36 25.71
CA THR A 485 -4.50 0.24 26.28
C THR A 485 -5.56 0.64 25.26
N GLN A 486 -5.37 1.71 24.52
CA GLN A 486 -6.30 2.15 23.48
C GLN A 486 -6.41 1.13 22.35
N GLN A 487 -5.30 0.51 21.98
CA GLN A 487 -5.29 -0.54 20.95
C GLN A 487 -5.90 -1.85 21.47
N SER A 488 -5.58 -2.24 22.68
CA SER A 488 -6.08 -3.48 23.27
C SER A 488 -7.55 -3.42 23.68
N GLY A 489 -8.01 -2.27 24.20
CA GLY A 489 -9.33 -2.10 24.79
C GLY A 489 -9.60 -2.97 26.02
N LEU A 490 -8.56 -3.54 26.63
CA LEU A 490 -8.69 -4.48 27.76
C LEU A 490 -8.94 -3.74 29.08
N PRO A 491 -9.94 -4.17 29.89
CA PRO A 491 -10.23 -3.55 31.18
C PRO A 491 -9.05 -3.56 32.14
N GLU A 492 -8.32 -4.68 32.22
CA GLU A 492 -7.16 -4.84 33.07
C GLU A 492 -6.03 -3.85 32.77
N HIS A 493 -5.90 -3.42 31.53
CA HIS A 493 -4.94 -2.37 31.16
C HIS A 493 -5.41 -0.97 31.61
N ARG A 494 -6.71 -0.71 31.52
CA ARG A 494 -7.30 0.57 31.94
C ARG A 494 -7.17 0.82 33.43
N GLU A 495 -7.34 -0.23 34.25
CA GLU A 495 -7.28 -0.13 35.71
C GLU A 495 -5.93 0.34 36.24
N GLU A 496 -4.84 0.06 35.52
CA GLU A 496 -3.46 0.42 35.94
C GLU A 496 -3.03 1.82 35.44
N LEU A 497 -3.65 2.38 34.38
CA LEU A 497 -3.25 3.68 33.81
C LEU A 497 -3.27 4.85 34.81
N PRO A 498 -4.27 5.01 35.70
CA PRO A 498 -4.30 6.11 36.67
C PRO A 498 -3.06 6.13 37.58
N ARG A 499 -2.58 4.95 38.00
CA ARG A 499 -1.40 4.82 38.82
C ARG A 499 -0.12 5.27 38.11
N LEU A 500 0.02 4.91 36.83
CA LEU A 500 1.16 5.34 36.01
C LEU A 500 1.13 6.85 35.77
N LEU A 501 -0.03 7.41 35.49
CA LEU A 501 -0.23 8.84 35.28
C LEU A 501 0.07 9.66 36.55
N ASP A 502 -0.41 9.21 37.71
CA ASP A 502 -0.14 9.90 38.97
C ASP A 502 1.35 9.87 39.35
N HIS A 503 2.08 8.81 39.00
CA HIS A 503 3.54 8.76 39.16
C HIS A 503 4.23 9.79 38.27
N ALA A 504 3.85 9.87 36.96
CA ALA A 504 4.39 10.85 36.03
C ALA A 504 4.12 12.30 36.47
N ARG A 505 2.89 12.58 36.97
CA ARG A 505 2.51 13.89 37.53
C ARG A 505 3.36 14.26 38.76
N ARG A 506 3.61 13.33 39.68
CA ARG A 506 4.46 13.56 40.86
C ARG A 506 5.89 13.91 40.49
N LEU A 507 6.48 13.19 39.54
CA LEU A 507 7.84 13.47 39.05
C LEU A 507 7.94 14.81 38.35
N ALA A 508 6.96 15.18 37.57
CA ALA A 508 6.92 16.47 36.88
C ALA A 508 6.84 17.66 37.84
N ARG A 509 6.09 17.52 38.97
CA ARG A 509 6.00 18.55 40.03
C ARG A 509 7.25 18.63 40.87
N ALA A 510 8.00 17.55 41.02
CA ALA A 510 9.22 17.49 41.83
C ALA A 510 10.46 18.03 41.10
N THR A 511 10.38 18.28 39.76
CA THR A 511 11.48 18.82 38.95
C THR A 511 11.51 20.35 39.12
N PRO A 512 12.51 20.97 39.82
CA PRO A 512 12.58 22.43 39.98
C PRO A 512 12.98 23.07 38.64
N GLY A 513 12.16 23.96 38.09
CA GLY A 513 12.58 24.78 36.94
C GLY A 513 11.58 25.03 35.82
N SER A 514 10.25 25.02 36.04
CA SER A 514 9.27 25.55 35.10
C SER A 514 8.36 26.62 35.73
N GLY A 515 8.97 27.51 36.54
CA GLY A 515 8.33 28.77 36.94
C GLY A 515 8.43 29.77 35.80
N ASP A 516 7.29 30.35 35.47
CA ASP A 516 7.05 31.52 34.65
C ASP A 516 7.90 32.73 35.16
N ASP A 517 9.15 32.86 34.72
CA ASP A 517 9.92 34.10 34.91
C ASP A 517 11.07 34.15 33.88
N ARG A 518 10.75 34.37 32.63
CA ARG A 518 11.66 34.95 31.60
C ARG A 518 10.84 35.62 30.47
N ALA A 519 9.95 36.50 30.82
CA ALA A 519 9.66 37.67 29.99
C ALA A 519 10.61 38.80 30.48
N GLU A 520 11.32 39.45 29.55
CA GLU A 520 12.25 40.56 29.72
C GLU A 520 13.72 40.13 29.89
N HIS A 521 14.43 39.93 28.75
CA HIS A 521 15.57 40.73 28.29
C HIS A 521 16.23 40.15 27.07
N PRO A 522 16.29 40.82 25.93
CA PRO A 522 17.09 40.42 24.79
C PRO A 522 18.51 40.93 24.95
N GLY A 523 19.49 40.02 25.01
CA GLY A 523 20.88 40.46 24.86
C GLY A 523 21.86 39.87 25.87
N ARG A 524 22.34 38.63 25.60
CA ARG A 524 23.77 38.30 25.79
C ARG A 524 24.05 36.93 25.24
N VAL A 525 24.66 36.89 24.07
CA VAL A 525 25.35 35.71 23.52
C VAL A 525 26.62 35.52 24.35
N THR A 526 26.69 34.44 25.13
CA THR A 526 27.95 33.90 25.62
C THR A 526 28.11 32.50 25.08
N SER A 527 28.98 32.38 24.08
CA SER A 527 29.53 31.13 23.59
C SER A 527 30.35 30.47 24.70
N THR A 528 29.86 29.39 25.27
CA THR A 528 30.70 28.40 25.91
C THR A 528 30.31 27.05 25.34
N GLY A 529 31.19 26.54 24.45
CA GLY A 529 31.09 25.20 23.92
C GLY A 529 31.26 24.17 25.05
N SER A 530 30.19 23.50 25.40
CA SER A 530 30.23 22.22 26.07
C SER A 530 29.67 21.21 25.08
N THR A 531 30.55 20.47 24.42
CA THR A 531 30.23 19.25 23.69
C THR A 531 29.75 18.21 24.72
N GLU A 532 28.45 18.17 24.99
CA GLU A 532 27.84 17.01 25.61
C GLU A 532 27.86 15.85 24.62
N PRO A 533 28.17 14.61 25.07
CA PRO A 533 28.22 13.47 24.19
C PRO A 533 26.81 13.19 23.65
N VAL A 534 26.69 13.06 22.34
CA VAL A 534 25.49 12.63 21.60
C VAL A 534 25.21 11.16 21.96
N GLY A 535 24.66 10.94 23.13
CA GLY A 535 24.36 9.60 23.69
C GLY A 535 23.18 9.61 24.65
N SER A 536 22.63 10.79 24.99
CA SER A 536 21.38 10.87 25.73
C SER A 536 20.22 10.76 24.74
N CYS A 537 19.62 9.57 24.61
CA CYS A 537 18.23 9.44 24.18
C CYS A 537 17.32 10.12 25.22
N GLU A 538 17.57 11.40 25.51
CA GLU A 538 16.58 12.23 26.17
C GLU A 538 15.49 12.47 25.14
N PHE A 539 14.24 12.21 25.53
CA PHE A 539 13.09 12.76 24.83
C PHE A 539 13.07 14.27 25.18
N PRO A 540 13.77 15.13 24.44
CA PRO A 540 13.85 16.53 24.79
C PRO A 540 12.49 17.15 24.53
N GLY A 541 11.93 17.88 25.51
CA GLY A 541 10.68 18.60 25.37
C GLY A 541 9.43 18.02 26.03
N PHE A 542 9.55 16.94 26.81
CA PHE A 542 8.42 16.38 27.59
C PHE A 542 8.21 17.06 28.97
N THR A 543 8.78 18.22 29.25
CA THR A 543 8.77 18.84 30.56
C THR A 543 7.92 20.10 30.72
N GLY A 544 7.22 20.54 29.67
CA GLY A 544 6.35 21.72 29.76
C GLY A 544 4.92 21.41 30.20
N PRO A 545 4.19 22.38 30.84
CA PRO A 545 2.80 22.19 31.30
C PRO A 545 1.83 21.77 30.20
N GLY A 546 2.06 22.18 28.95
CA GLY A 546 1.24 21.78 27.79
C GLY A 546 1.39 20.29 27.43
N VAL A 547 2.55 19.68 27.70
CA VAL A 547 2.80 18.25 27.43
C VAL A 547 2.12 17.37 28.48
N LEU A 548 2.10 17.81 29.72
CA LEU A 548 1.32 17.16 30.78
C LEU A 548 -0.17 17.17 30.47
N ALA A 549 -0.69 18.31 30.04
CA ALA A 549 -2.11 18.43 29.67
C ALA A 549 -2.45 17.52 28.47
N ALA A 550 -1.55 17.39 27.47
CA ALA A 550 -1.73 16.49 26.36
C ALA A 550 -1.68 15.01 26.78
N LEU A 551 -0.76 14.64 27.69
CA LEU A 551 -0.70 13.28 28.24
C LEU A 551 -1.92 12.97 29.09
N ASP A 552 -2.37 13.92 29.92
CA ASP A 552 -3.59 13.80 30.70
C ASP A 552 -4.80 13.55 29.81
N ALA A 553 -4.95 14.35 28.74
CA ALA A 553 -6.02 14.17 27.76
C ALA A 553 -5.88 12.80 27.06
N TYR A 554 -4.69 12.43 26.63
CA TYR A 554 -4.42 11.16 25.94
C TYR A 554 -4.72 9.93 26.80
N VAL A 555 -4.36 9.96 28.07
CA VAL A 555 -4.63 8.88 29.03
C VAL A 555 -6.12 8.85 29.39
N SER A 556 -6.72 10.02 29.62
CA SER A 556 -8.13 10.15 30.04
C SER A 556 -9.10 9.64 28.98
N VAL A 557 -8.78 9.81 27.70
CA VAL A 557 -9.56 9.21 26.59
C VAL A 557 -9.57 7.68 26.66
N GLY A 558 -8.51 7.08 27.17
CA GLY A 558 -8.44 5.63 27.41
C GLY A 558 -9.24 5.16 28.63
N LEU A 559 -9.53 6.04 29.56
CA LEU A 559 -10.16 5.70 30.85
C LEU A 559 -11.68 5.86 30.84
N ASP A 560 -12.21 6.96 30.30
CA ASP A 560 -13.64 7.29 30.40
C ASP A 560 -14.21 7.86 29.10
N ALA A 561 -15.36 7.32 28.66
CA ALA A 561 -16.13 7.93 27.61
C ALA A 561 -16.69 9.33 27.99
N GLU A 562 -16.89 9.63 29.28
CA GLU A 562 -17.24 10.97 29.77
C GLU A 562 -16.19 12.02 29.43
N THR A 563 -14.90 11.64 29.36
CA THR A 563 -13.81 12.54 28.98
C THR A 563 -13.88 12.92 27.50
N LEU A 564 -14.47 12.09 26.64
CA LEU A 564 -14.76 12.40 25.24
C LEU A 564 -15.83 13.52 25.12
N GLY A 565 -16.69 13.69 26.13
CA GLY A 565 -17.73 14.72 26.20
C GLY A 565 -17.34 15.97 27.02
N GLY A 566 -16.32 15.88 27.89
CA GLY A 566 -16.01 16.89 28.88
C GLY A 566 -15.21 18.09 28.37
N SER A 567 -15.49 19.26 28.93
CA SER A 567 -14.90 20.57 28.59
C SER A 567 -13.37 20.69 28.83
N THR A 568 -12.75 19.73 29.50
CA THR A 568 -11.31 19.71 29.77
C THR A 568 -10.47 19.23 28.59
N ALA A 569 -11.03 18.38 27.71
CA ALA A 569 -10.36 17.96 26.49
C ALA A 569 -10.44 19.03 25.35
N ARG A 570 -11.31 20.01 25.48
CA ARG A 570 -11.65 20.99 24.43
C ARG A 570 -10.56 21.99 24.06
N ARG A 571 -9.47 22.07 24.80
CA ARG A 571 -8.34 22.94 24.43
C ARG A 571 -7.04 22.32 24.92
N VAL A 572 -6.62 21.26 24.23
CA VAL A 572 -5.18 21.00 24.19
C VAL A 572 -4.61 22.17 23.37
N PRO A 573 -3.82 23.07 23.95
CA PRO A 573 -3.33 24.23 23.21
C PRO A 573 -2.60 23.74 21.96
N VAL A 574 -2.97 24.27 20.81
CA VAL A 574 -2.17 24.15 19.59
C VAL A 574 -0.75 24.59 19.97
N PRO A 575 0.28 23.78 19.72
CA PRO A 575 1.63 24.20 20.02
C PRO A 575 1.90 25.52 19.30
N PRO A 576 2.48 26.54 19.97
CA PRO A 576 2.78 27.81 19.35
C PRO A 576 3.63 27.56 18.10
N SER A 577 3.36 28.30 17.02
CA SER A 577 4.08 28.32 15.74
C SER A 577 5.49 28.90 15.94
N GLY A 578 6.37 28.17 16.63
CA GLY A 578 7.80 28.44 16.78
C GLY A 578 8.63 27.48 15.92
N PRO A 579 9.92 27.78 15.68
CA PRO A 579 10.78 26.89 14.92
C PRO A 579 10.82 25.51 15.57
N LEU A 580 10.57 24.50 14.75
CA LEU A 580 10.44 23.09 15.15
C LEU A 580 11.79 22.40 14.95
N ASP A 581 12.79 22.72 15.79
CA ASP A 581 14.11 22.11 15.72
C ASP A 581 14.20 20.87 16.64
N GLY A 582 14.55 19.70 16.06
CA GLY A 582 14.82 18.44 16.76
C GLY A 582 13.71 17.38 16.69
N PRO A 583 13.91 16.14 17.21
CA PRO A 583 12.95 15.01 17.15
C PRO A 583 11.70 15.21 18.02
N THR A 584 11.71 16.16 18.91
CA THR A 584 10.64 16.54 19.84
C THR A 584 9.34 17.01 19.17
N PRO A 585 9.40 17.77 18.04
CA PRO A 585 8.20 18.24 17.37
C PRO A 585 7.31 17.12 16.84
N LEU A 586 7.89 16.08 16.27
CA LEU A 586 7.15 14.97 15.66
C LEU A 586 6.30 14.21 16.68
N THR A 587 6.90 13.76 17.79
CA THR A 587 6.17 13.02 18.83
C THR A 587 5.05 13.87 19.43
N ARG A 588 5.31 15.17 19.65
CA ARG A 588 4.31 16.12 20.15
C ARG A 588 3.14 16.30 19.16
N LEU A 589 3.43 16.49 17.88
CA LEU A 589 2.40 16.57 16.84
C LEU A 589 1.56 15.30 16.76
N LEU A 590 2.18 14.12 16.79
CA LEU A 590 1.48 12.84 16.73
C LEU A 590 0.58 12.61 17.97
N THR A 591 1.04 13.00 19.17
CA THR A 591 0.23 12.92 20.40
C THR A 591 -0.99 13.85 20.32
N HIS A 592 -0.79 15.12 19.92
CA HIS A 592 -1.89 16.08 19.80
C HIS A 592 -2.86 15.67 18.67
N ALA A 593 -2.37 15.19 17.53
CA ALA A 593 -3.20 14.68 16.45
C ALA A 593 -4.06 13.49 16.91
N SER A 594 -3.50 12.61 17.75
CA SER A 594 -4.25 11.49 18.33
C SER A 594 -5.35 11.97 19.28
N VAL A 595 -5.05 12.96 20.15
CA VAL A 595 -6.07 13.56 21.01
C VAL A 595 -7.17 14.21 20.17
N ALA A 596 -6.82 15.01 19.15
CA ALA A 596 -7.78 15.62 18.22
C ALA A 596 -8.66 14.58 17.52
N TYR A 597 -8.08 13.43 17.14
CA TYR A 597 -8.84 12.32 16.57
C TYR A 597 -9.88 11.77 17.57
N TYR A 598 -9.49 11.60 18.82
CA TYR A 598 -10.39 11.05 19.85
C TYR A 598 -11.50 12.03 20.27
N THR A 599 -11.24 13.32 20.17
CA THR A 599 -12.20 14.39 20.50
C THR A 599 -13.02 14.88 19.29
N ASP A 600 -12.94 14.19 18.16
CA ASP A 600 -13.59 14.53 16.89
C ASP A 600 -13.23 15.92 16.32
N GLU A 601 -12.03 16.44 16.64
CA GLU A 601 -11.45 17.64 16.02
C GLU A 601 -10.78 17.26 14.67
N ALA A 602 -11.59 16.80 13.70
CA ALA A 602 -11.08 16.08 12.52
C ALA A 602 -10.14 16.92 11.64
N GLU A 603 -10.45 18.22 11.43
CA GLU A 603 -9.61 19.12 10.64
C GLU A 603 -8.25 19.36 11.31
N GLN A 604 -8.26 19.59 12.62
CA GLN A 604 -7.03 19.76 13.42
C GLN A 604 -6.20 18.47 13.42
N CYS A 605 -6.85 17.32 13.56
CA CYS A 605 -6.24 16.01 13.47
C CYS A 605 -5.50 15.83 12.13
N ALA A 606 -6.19 16.05 11.01
CA ALA A 606 -5.60 15.88 9.67
C ALA A 606 -4.47 16.87 9.41
N GLU A 607 -4.60 18.12 9.84
CA GLU A 607 -3.56 19.14 9.69
C GLU A 607 -2.31 18.80 10.49
N MET A 608 -2.45 18.36 11.74
CA MET A 608 -1.30 17.94 12.56
C MET A 608 -0.59 16.72 12.00
N TYR A 609 -1.33 15.72 11.47
CA TYR A 609 -0.73 14.58 10.79
C TYR A 609 -0.01 14.99 9.51
N ARG A 610 -0.58 15.94 8.75
CA ARG A 610 0.06 16.51 7.56
C ARG A 610 1.36 17.24 7.93
N GLN A 611 1.35 18.07 8.98
CA GLN A 611 2.57 18.71 9.49
C GLN A 611 3.60 17.70 9.96
N ALA A 612 3.18 16.65 10.67
CA ALA A 612 4.07 15.57 11.06
C ALA A 612 4.71 14.88 9.84
N SER A 613 3.97 14.77 8.72
CA SER A 613 4.52 14.20 7.48
C SER A 613 5.48 15.13 6.75
N THR A 614 5.37 16.45 6.90
CA THR A 614 6.33 17.43 6.32
C THR A 614 7.63 17.55 7.10
N LEU A 615 7.62 17.26 8.40
CA LEU A 615 8.83 17.12 9.22
C LEU A 615 9.56 15.81 8.93
N ARG A 616 9.03 15.02 8.02
CA ARG A 616 9.50 13.71 7.65
C ARG A 616 10.77 13.82 6.82
N ASP A 617 11.76 13.06 7.25
CA ASP A 617 12.83 12.61 6.41
C ASP A 617 12.32 11.53 5.44
N PRO A 618 12.62 11.59 4.14
CA PRO A 618 12.16 10.61 3.15
C PRO A 618 12.55 9.16 3.44
N GLN A 619 13.50 8.93 4.36
CA GLN A 619 14.12 7.62 4.54
C GLN A 619 13.79 6.87 5.84
N GLY A 620 12.96 7.36 6.78
CA GLY A 620 12.97 6.55 7.97
C GLY A 620 12.12 6.79 9.20
N THR A 621 11.13 7.67 9.23
CA THR A 621 10.28 7.85 10.43
C THR A 621 8.99 7.01 10.43
N TRP A 622 8.96 5.91 9.67
CA TRP A 622 7.80 5.04 9.56
C TRP A 622 7.30 4.53 10.93
N GLY A 623 8.22 4.11 11.81
CA GLY A 623 7.88 3.59 13.13
C GLY A 623 7.09 4.57 14.01
N SER A 624 7.33 5.88 13.88
CA SER A 624 6.55 6.89 14.58
C SER A 624 5.13 7.07 13.99
N ARG A 625 4.97 6.89 12.67
CA ARG A 625 3.68 7.04 11.98
C ARG A 625 2.77 5.82 12.11
N VAL A 626 3.34 4.62 12.15
CA VAL A 626 2.58 3.35 12.09
C VAL A 626 1.53 3.22 13.20
N TRP A 627 1.78 3.85 14.37
CA TRP A 627 0.85 3.85 15.49
C TRP A 627 -0.41 4.68 15.24
N THR A 628 -0.28 5.74 14.46
CA THR A 628 -1.33 6.76 14.27
C THR A 628 -1.95 6.71 12.89
N LEU A 629 -1.34 6.00 11.94
CA LEU A 629 -1.79 5.94 10.55
C LEU A 629 -3.24 5.46 10.40
N PRO A 630 -3.73 4.40 11.10
CA PRO A 630 -5.13 4.00 11.00
C PRO A 630 -6.10 5.10 11.45
N ASN A 631 -5.74 5.88 12.47
CA ASN A 631 -6.56 6.99 12.96
C ASN A 631 -6.57 8.16 11.96
N HIS A 632 -5.43 8.46 11.34
CA HIS A 632 -5.33 9.48 10.28
C HIS A 632 -6.22 9.13 9.08
N VAL A 633 -6.11 7.89 8.60
CA VAL A 633 -6.93 7.40 7.48
C VAL A 633 -8.42 7.44 7.82
N ASP A 634 -8.83 6.99 9.03
CA ASP A 634 -10.24 7.04 9.46
C ASP A 634 -10.77 8.48 9.54
N ALA A 635 -9.96 9.44 10.01
CA ALA A 635 -10.31 10.86 10.02
C ALA A 635 -10.52 11.40 8.60
N LEU A 636 -9.64 11.08 7.64
CA LEU A 636 -9.78 11.48 6.24
C LEU A 636 -11.02 10.88 5.58
N ILE A 637 -11.31 9.60 5.85
CA ILE A 637 -12.54 8.94 5.36
C ILE A 637 -13.77 9.67 5.91
N ALA A 638 -13.78 9.97 7.21
CA ALA A 638 -14.90 10.66 7.85
C ALA A 638 -15.16 12.07 7.28
N MET A 639 -14.10 12.81 6.95
CA MET A 639 -14.17 14.14 6.32
C MET A 639 -14.49 14.11 4.82
N GLY A 640 -14.54 12.92 4.19
CA GLY A 640 -14.75 12.81 2.74
C GLY A 640 -13.49 13.06 1.89
N ARG A 641 -12.29 13.11 2.48
CA ARG A 641 -11.01 13.26 1.78
C ARG A 641 -10.51 11.89 1.25
N TRP A 642 -11.35 11.24 0.47
CA TRP A 642 -11.17 9.84 0.07
C TRP A 642 -9.96 9.54 -0.81
N PRO A 643 -9.57 10.41 -1.78
CA PRO A 643 -8.35 10.18 -2.55
C PRO A 643 -7.07 10.17 -1.68
N GLU A 644 -6.99 11.05 -0.69
CA GLU A 644 -5.88 11.11 0.25
C GLU A 644 -5.87 9.90 1.18
N ALA A 645 -7.05 9.49 1.67
CA ALA A 645 -7.19 8.27 2.46
C ALA A 645 -6.70 7.04 1.68
N GLN A 646 -7.08 6.91 0.40
CA GLN A 646 -6.64 5.80 -0.43
C GLN A 646 -5.13 5.78 -0.62
N ALA A 647 -4.51 6.93 -0.92
CA ALA A 647 -3.06 7.02 -1.08
C ALA A 647 -2.31 6.58 0.20
N LEU A 648 -2.80 6.99 1.38
CA LEU A 648 -2.22 6.57 2.66
C LEU A 648 -2.46 5.08 2.98
N ILE A 649 -3.58 4.51 2.56
CA ILE A 649 -3.86 3.07 2.68
C ILE A 649 -2.85 2.29 1.83
N ASP A 650 -2.66 2.68 0.56
CA ASP A 650 -1.77 1.99 -0.37
C ASP A 650 -0.31 2.04 0.11
N GLU A 651 0.17 3.23 0.51
CA GLU A 651 1.49 3.43 1.12
C GLU A 651 1.63 2.57 2.38
N GLY A 652 0.68 2.71 3.31
CA GLY A 652 0.74 2.06 4.62
C GLY A 652 0.69 0.54 4.55
N ARG A 653 -0.09 -0.03 3.65
CA ARG A 653 -0.14 -1.48 3.43
C ARG A 653 1.17 -1.99 2.82
N SER A 654 1.77 -1.25 1.89
CA SER A 654 3.08 -1.59 1.34
C SER A 654 4.15 -1.67 2.44
N GLU A 655 4.22 -0.65 3.30
CA GLU A 655 5.17 -0.59 4.41
C GLU A 655 4.88 -1.64 5.49
N ALA A 656 3.61 -1.91 5.79
CA ALA A 656 3.23 -2.95 6.74
C ALA A 656 3.73 -4.34 6.29
N VAL A 657 3.75 -4.61 4.99
CA VAL A 657 4.33 -5.85 4.44
C VAL A 657 5.86 -5.84 4.54
N VAL A 658 6.52 -4.71 4.23
CA VAL A 658 7.99 -4.59 4.34
C VAL A 658 8.45 -4.88 5.76
N HIS A 659 7.80 -4.33 6.76
CA HIS A 659 8.15 -4.45 8.19
C HIS A 659 7.43 -5.58 8.93
N ARG A 660 6.64 -6.40 8.22
CA ARG A 660 5.86 -7.52 8.79
C ARG A 660 4.95 -7.09 9.95
N LEU A 661 4.10 -6.11 9.72
CA LEU A 661 3.16 -5.56 10.69
C LEU A 661 1.71 -6.03 10.41
N PRO A 662 1.34 -7.27 10.73
CA PRO A 662 0.08 -7.86 10.32
C PRO A 662 -1.13 -7.11 10.88
N ARG A 663 -1.06 -6.57 12.10
CA ARG A 663 -2.14 -5.78 12.70
C ARG A 663 -2.40 -4.48 11.92
N VAL A 664 -1.32 -3.80 11.53
CA VAL A 664 -1.44 -2.53 10.79
C VAL A 664 -2.02 -2.77 9.41
N ASP A 665 -1.58 -3.83 8.72
CA ASP A 665 -2.19 -4.24 7.43
C ASP A 665 -3.67 -4.53 7.58
N MET A 666 -4.10 -5.24 8.66
CA MET A 666 -5.52 -5.51 8.93
C MET A 666 -6.33 -4.25 9.25
N ASP A 667 -5.77 -3.31 10.02
CA ASP A 667 -6.41 -2.03 10.30
C ASP A 667 -6.66 -1.25 8.99
N LEU A 668 -5.65 -1.19 8.11
CA LEU A 668 -5.74 -0.50 6.83
C LEU A 668 -6.65 -1.24 5.82
N GLU A 669 -6.63 -2.57 5.78
CA GLU A 669 -7.58 -3.36 4.98
C GLU A 669 -9.03 -3.09 5.41
N ALA A 670 -9.29 -3.01 6.72
CA ALA A 670 -10.62 -2.67 7.23
C ALA A 670 -11.07 -1.26 6.81
N LEU A 671 -10.15 -0.29 6.79
CA LEU A 671 -10.43 1.06 6.31
C LEU A 671 -10.61 1.12 4.79
N GLU A 672 -9.87 0.32 4.03
CA GLU A 672 -10.07 0.17 2.58
C GLU A 672 -11.45 -0.42 2.25
N VAL A 673 -11.85 -1.49 2.94
CA VAL A 673 -13.20 -2.07 2.80
C VAL A 673 -14.27 -1.06 3.17
N THR A 674 -14.06 -0.28 4.23
CA THR A 674 -14.95 0.83 4.61
C THR A 674 -15.09 1.86 3.49
N LEU A 675 -13.99 2.32 2.92
CA LEU A 675 -13.97 3.33 1.86
C LEU A 675 -14.65 2.81 0.58
N ARG A 676 -14.38 1.58 0.17
CA ARG A 676 -15.01 0.94 -0.99
C ARG A 676 -16.52 0.77 -0.81
N ALA A 677 -16.96 0.36 0.39
CA ALA A 677 -18.37 0.25 0.71
C ALA A 677 -19.10 1.61 0.68
N LEU A 678 -18.43 2.70 1.13
CA LEU A 678 -18.96 4.06 1.08
C LEU A 678 -19.06 4.60 -0.35
N ARG A 679 -18.09 4.29 -1.22
CA ARG A 679 -18.11 4.63 -2.65
C ARG A 679 -19.18 3.87 -3.42
N GLY A 680 -19.50 2.65 -3.01
CA GLY A 680 -20.35 1.74 -3.78
C GLY A 680 -19.57 1.03 -4.88
N ASP A 681 -18.31 0.70 -4.60
CA ASP A 681 -17.48 -0.10 -5.49
C ASP A 681 -17.97 -1.56 -5.49
N SER A 682 -17.65 -2.31 -6.57
CA SER A 682 -17.89 -3.74 -6.59
C SER A 682 -17.09 -4.42 -5.47
N LEU A 683 -17.78 -5.12 -4.58
CA LEU A 683 -17.21 -5.77 -3.42
C LEU A 683 -17.28 -7.30 -3.57
N PRO A 684 -16.22 -8.04 -3.21
CA PRO A 684 -16.29 -9.51 -3.15
C PRO A 684 -17.19 -9.96 -2.00
N ASP A 685 -17.71 -11.19 -2.06
CA ASP A 685 -18.55 -11.74 -0.99
C ASP A 685 -17.83 -11.80 0.37
N ILE A 686 -16.52 -12.00 0.36
CA ILE A 686 -15.66 -12.00 1.55
C ILE A 686 -14.90 -10.67 1.58
N PRO A 687 -15.12 -9.80 2.59
CA PRO A 687 -14.53 -8.47 2.62
C PRO A 687 -13.01 -8.48 2.88
N PHE A 688 -12.50 -9.47 3.63
CA PHE A 688 -11.09 -9.55 4.01
C PHE A 688 -10.38 -10.69 3.30
N THR A 689 -9.28 -10.37 2.62
CA THR A 689 -8.49 -11.32 1.82
C THR A 689 -7.10 -11.58 2.40
N SER A 690 -6.62 -10.70 3.29
CA SER A 690 -5.31 -10.84 3.92
C SER A 690 -5.22 -12.16 4.75
N PRO A 691 -4.15 -12.95 4.63
CA PRO A 691 -3.96 -14.15 5.45
C PRO A 691 -3.71 -13.82 6.93
N HIS A 692 -3.42 -12.56 7.25
CA HIS A 692 -2.99 -12.12 8.59
C HIS A 692 -4.09 -12.22 9.67
N TRP A 693 -5.37 -12.27 9.29
CA TRP A 693 -6.47 -12.40 10.26
C TRP A 693 -6.39 -13.66 11.15
N ARG A 694 -5.59 -14.67 10.72
CA ARG A 694 -5.34 -15.87 11.53
C ARG A 694 -4.18 -15.72 12.50
N SER A 695 -3.28 -14.78 12.26
CA SER A 695 -2.07 -14.55 13.07
C SER A 695 -2.25 -13.48 14.14
N VAL A 696 -3.29 -12.63 14.04
CA VAL A 696 -3.58 -11.54 14.98
C VAL A 696 -4.69 -11.96 15.96
N SER A 697 -4.39 -11.95 17.26
CA SER A 697 -5.36 -12.18 18.31
C SER A 697 -6.32 -10.99 18.44
N LEU A 698 -7.53 -11.09 17.86
CA LEU A 698 -8.55 -10.04 17.94
C LEU A 698 -9.12 -9.86 19.37
N GLY A 699 -8.89 -10.81 20.27
CA GLY A 699 -9.29 -10.73 21.69
C GLY A 699 -8.50 -9.68 22.45
N GLU A 700 -7.24 -9.49 22.09
CA GLU A 700 -6.37 -8.48 22.70
C GLU A 700 -6.04 -7.29 21.76
N ASN A 701 -6.59 -7.27 20.53
CA ASN A 701 -6.51 -6.17 19.57
C ASN A 701 -7.92 -5.69 19.23
N ARG A 702 -8.65 -5.22 20.27
CA ARG A 702 -10.08 -4.88 20.13
C ARG A 702 -10.33 -3.67 19.24
N ALA A 703 -9.37 -2.72 19.13
CA ALA A 703 -9.51 -1.59 18.22
C ALA A 703 -9.51 -2.07 16.75
N THR A 704 -8.60 -2.98 16.38
CA THR A 704 -8.59 -3.64 15.06
C THR A 704 -9.89 -4.41 14.83
N ARG A 705 -10.35 -5.18 15.82
CA ARG A 705 -11.63 -5.89 15.75
C ARG A 705 -12.80 -4.94 15.51
N ALA A 706 -12.82 -3.79 16.17
CA ALA A 706 -13.88 -2.80 16.00
C ALA A 706 -13.90 -2.23 14.57
N ARG A 707 -12.73 -1.90 14.00
CA ARG A 707 -12.63 -1.46 12.60
C ARG A 707 -13.14 -2.54 11.63
N MET A 708 -12.72 -3.78 11.83
CA MET A 708 -13.17 -4.91 10.99
C MET A 708 -14.67 -5.14 11.07
N LEU A 709 -15.25 -5.08 12.27
CA LEU A 709 -16.70 -5.22 12.46
C LEU A 709 -17.47 -4.10 11.77
N ARG A 710 -17.02 -2.84 11.90
CA ARG A 710 -17.62 -1.70 11.20
C ARG A 710 -17.54 -1.86 9.69
N ALA A 711 -16.37 -2.21 9.17
CA ALA A 711 -16.15 -2.47 7.74
C ALA A 711 -17.06 -3.60 7.23
N SER A 712 -17.16 -4.72 7.96
CA SER A 712 -18.07 -5.84 7.64
C SER A 712 -19.53 -5.42 7.64
N GLY A 713 -19.93 -4.57 8.58
CA GLY A 713 -21.28 -4.02 8.64
C GLY A 713 -21.62 -3.14 7.45
N LEU A 714 -20.72 -2.23 7.06
CA LEU A 714 -20.88 -1.37 5.89
C LEU A 714 -20.87 -2.18 4.59
N HIS A 715 -20.00 -3.18 4.49
CA HIS A 715 -19.95 -4.12 3.38
C HIS A 715 -21.28 -4.87 3.22
N ALA A 716 -21.83 -5.41 4.32
CA ALA A 716 -23.13 -6.09 4.30
C ALA A 716 -24.27 -5.16 3.89
N LEU A 717 -24.26 -3.88 4.34
CA LEU A 717 -25.24 -2.87 3.88
C LEU A 717 -25.13 -2.60 2.39
N ALA A 718 -23.92 -2.53 1.84
CA ALA A 718 -23.70 -2.32 0.41
C ALA A 718 -24.22 -3.50 -0.43
N LEU A 719 -24.16 -4.74 0.10
CA LEU A 719 -24.74 -5.94 -0.51
C LEU A 719 -26.26 -6.08 -0.25
N GLY A 720 -26.88 -5.17 0.53
CA GLY A 720 -28.30 -5.22 0.87
C GLY A 720 -28.67 -6.17 2.01
N ASP A 721 -27.70 -6.82 2.66
CA ASP A 721 -27.90 -7.75 3.77
C ASP A 721 -27.99 -7.01 5.12
N ALA A 722 -29.17 -6.52 5.45
CA ALA A 722 -29.42 -5.77 6.67
C ALA A 722 -29.26 -6.60 7.96
N GLU A 723 -29.56 -7.90 7.93
CA GLU A 723 -29.45 -8.79 9.08
C GLU A 723 -27.97 -9.03 9.44
N ARG A 724 -27.14 -9.27 8.43
CA ARG A 724 -25.69 -9.43 8.60
C ARG A 724 -25.06 -8.11 9.06
N ALA A 725 -25.51 -7.00 8.51
CA ALA A 725 -25.04 -5.67 8.91
C ALA A 725 -25.37 -5.39 10.39
N PHE A 726 -26.64 -5.65 10.81
CA PHE A 726 -27.06 -5.50 12.19
C PHE A 726 -26.20 -6.32 13.16
N ARG A 727 -25.94 -7.59 12.86
CA ARG A 727 -25.08 -8.44 13.70
C ARG A 727 -23.68 -7.88 13.86
N HIS A 728 -23.06 -7.39 12.77
CA HIS A 728 -21.73 -6.81 12.84
C HIS A 728 -21.70 -5.51 13.67
N PHE A 729 -22.63 -4.58 13.43
CA PHE A 729 -22.68 -3.34 14.20
C PHE A 729 -23.03 -3.59 15.66
N ARG A 730 -23.93 -4.53 15.95
CA ARG A 730 -24.30 -4.89 17.34
C ARG A 730 -23.10 -5.47 18.11
N SER A 731 -22.22 -6.21 17.43
CA SER A 731 -21.00 -6.79 18.03
C SER A 731 -19.93 -5.75 18.40
N LEU A 732 -20.12 -4.46 18.04
CA LEU A 732 -19.30 -3.35 18.52
C LEU A 732 -19.60 -2.96 19.97
N PHE A 733 -20.64 -3.53 20.56
CA PHE A 733 -21.14 -3.20 21.90
C PHE A 733 -21.29 -4.46 22.75
N GLY A 734 -21.11 -4.32 24.05
CA GLY A 734 -21.37 -5.37 25.02
C GLY A 734 -22.84 -5.78 25.11
N GLU A 735 -23.16 -6.79 25.88
CA GLU A 735 -24.55 -7.23 26.12
C GLU A 735 -25.37 -6.11 26.76
N ASP A 736 -24.80 -5.34 27.68
CA ASP A 736 -25.33 -4.16 28.34
C ASP A 736 -25.42 -2.92 27.45
N GLY A 737 -24.92 -2.97 26.22
CA GLY A 737 -24.84 -1.85 25.28
C GLY A 737 -23.60 -0.98 25.43
N SER A 738 -22.71 -1.27 26.36
CA SER A 738 -21.46 -0.53 26.53
C SER A 738 -20.57 -0.64 25.28
N PRO A 739 -19.84 0.43 24.88
CA PRO A 739 -18.98 0.39 23.71
C PRO A 739 -17.73 -0.49 23.95
N MET A 740 -17.40 -1.37 22.98
CA MET A 740 -16.19 -2.19 23.02
C MET A 740 -14.93 -1.32 23.08
N ILE A 741 -14.88 -0.28 22.27
CA ILE A 741 -13.83 0.73 22.24
C ILE A 741 -14.51 2.10 22.35
N PRO A 742 -14.22 2.87 23.43
CA PRO A 742 -14.94 4.12 23.74
C PRO A 742 -14.96 5.15 22.63
N TYR A 743 -13.87 5.28 21.85
CA TYR A 743 -13.73 6.28 20.80
C TYR A 743 -14.06 5.78 19.37
N LEU A 744 -14.25 4.46 19.17
CA LEU A 744 -14.59 3.89 17.85
C LEU A 744 -16.05 3.39 17.79
N SER A 745 -16.47 2.56 18.76
CA SER A 745 -17.76 1.89 18.70
C SER A 745 -18.94 2.85 18.63
N PRO A 746 -18.97 3.97 19.41
CA PRO A 746 -20.07 4.93 19.35
C PRO A 746 -20.29 5.56 17.98
N ARG A 747 -19.25 5.68 17.17
CA ARG A 747 -19.33 6.25 15.80
C ARG A 747 -20.19 5.42 14.85
N SER A 748 -20.54 4.19 15.21
CA SER A 748 -21.40 3.31 14.42
C SER A 748 -22.86 3.23 14.91
N VAL A 749 -23.26 4.07 15.86
CA VAL A 749 -24.62 4.03 16.44
C VAL A 749 -25.71 4.36 15.41
N GLY A 750 -25.41 5.27 14.45
CA GLY A 750 -26.32 5.61 13.37
C GLY A 750 -26.53 4.47 12.37
N GLU A 751 -25.47 3.78 11.99
CA GLU A 751 -25.52 2.59 11.13
C GLU A 751 -26.22 1.41 11.82
N LEU A 752 -25.95 1.20 13.12
CA LEU A 752 -26.67 0.18 13.92
C LEU A 752 -28.17 0.46 13.94
N ALA A 753 -28.56 1.70 14.20
CA ALA A 753 -29.97 2.11 14.25
C ALA A 753 -30.67 1.92 12.89
N ALA A 754 -29.98 2.28 11.79
CA ALA A 754 -30.51 2.11 10.44
C ALA A 754 -30.69 0.61 10.07
N ALA A 755 -29.73 -0.24 10.43
CA ALA A 755 -29.82 -1.68 10.23
C ALA A 755 -30.93 -2.28 11.11
N ALA A 756 -30.98 -1.91 12.38
CA ALA A 756 -32.01 -2.37 13.34
C ALA A 756 -33.43 -2.03 12.90
N GLN A 757 -33.64 -0.82 12.34
CA GLN A 757 -34.94 -0.43 11.79
C GLN A 757 -35.40 -1.34 10.65
N ARG A 758 -34.47 -1.78 9.79
CA ARG A 758 -34.76 -2.65 8.64
C ARG A 758 -35.09 -4.07 9.03
N VAL A 759 -34.46 -4.57 10.11
CA VAL A 759 -34.63 -5.95 10.58
C VAL A 759 -35.59 -6.08 11.77
N GLY A 760 -36.24 -4.99 12.23
CA GLY A 760 -37.20 -5.00 13.31
C GLY A 760 -36.60 -5.13 14.74
N ARG A 761 -35.32 -4.80 14.91
CA ARG A 761 -34.57 -4.92 16.18
C ARG A 761 -34.35 -3.58 16.87
N LYS A 762 -35.30 -2.64 16.78
CA LYS A 762 -35.19 -1.28 17.30
C LYS A 762 -34.89 -1.21 18.79
N GLU A 763 -35.53 -2.06 19.60
CA GLU A 763 -35.36 -2.11 21.06
C GLU A 763 -33.92 -2.39 21.48
N GLU A 764 -33.20 -3.29 20.73
CA GLU A 764 -31.80 -3.57 21.00
C GLU A 764 -30.91 -2.35 20.68
N ALA A 765 -31.16 -1.70 19.55
CA ALA A 765 -30.42 -0.49 19.18
C ALA A 765 -30.74 0.69 20.11
N ALA A 766 -31.96 0.81 20.60
CA ALA A 766 -32.35 1.83 21.59
C ALA A 766 -31.61 1.63 22.93
N ARG A 767 -31.44 0.39 23.38
CA ARG A 767 -30.64 0.07 24.58
C ARG A 767 -29.18 0.47 24.40
N VAL A 768 -28.59 0.15 23.25
CA VAL A 768 -27.23 0.59 22.91
C VAL A 768 -27.12 2.11 22.89
N LEU A 769 -28.09 2.80 22.26
CA LEU A 769 -28.12 4.26 22.24
C LEU A 769 -28.19 4.86 23.65
N GLY A 770 -29.00 4.27 24.54
CA GLY A 770 -29.08 4.64 25.96
C GLY A 770 -27.74 4.52 26.68
N ALA A 771 -27.05 3.38 26.50
CA ALA A 771 -25.73 3.15 27.08
C ALA A 771 -24.67 4.12 26.51
N VAL A 772 -24.70 4.40 25.20
CA VAL A 772 -23.79 5.39 24.57
C VAL A 772 -24.06 6.80 25.11
N ARG A 773 -25.32 7.19 25.27
CA ARG A 773 -25.67 8.49 25.87
C ARG A 773 -25.16 8.62 27.32
N ALA A 774 -25.33 7.57 28.11
CA ALA A 774 -24.82 7.54 29.49
C ALA A 774 -23.29 7.62 29.54
N ALA A 775 -22.62 6.89 28.63
CA ALA A 775 -21.15 6.90 28.58
C ALA A 775 -20.56 8.25 28.11
N LEU A 776 -21.22 9.00 27.21
CA LEU A 776 -20.74 10.28 26.69
C LEU A 776 -21.07 11.49 27.55
N GLY A 777 -21.94 11.34 28.55
CA GLY A 777 -22.34 12.37 29.47
C GLY A 777 -23.13 13.55 28.83
N GLU A 778 -23.14 14.71 29.49
CA GLU A 778 -24.02 15.84 29.13
C GLU A 778 -23.51 16.66 27.93
N ARG A 779 -22.25 16.50 27.49
CA ARG A 779 -21.63 17.36 26.47
C ARG A 779 -20.93 16.54 25.39
N PRO A 780 -21.66 15.79 24.56
CA PRO A 780 -21.08 15.05 23.45
C PRO A 780 -20.47 15.99 22.41
N THR A 781 -19.54 15.50 21.60
CA THR A 781 -18.98 16.23 20.44
C THR A 781 -20.07 16.52 19.40
N THR A 782 -19.84 17.49 18.50
CA THR A 782 -20.77 17.79 17.40
C THR A 782 -21.06 16.53 16.56
N ARG A 783 -20.05 15.73 16.28
CA ARG A 783 -20.20 14.45 15.56
C ARG A 783 -21.11 13.47 16.32
N MET A 784 -20.82 13.28 17.60
CA MET A 784 -21.61 12.35 18.40
C MET A 784 -23.06 12.84 18.60
N THR A 785 -23.26 14.17 18.71
CA THR A 785 -24.62 14.78 18.75
C THR A 785 -25.39 14.44 17.47
N LEU A 786 -24.78 14.64 16.29
CA LEU A 786 -25.38 14.26 14.99
C LEU A 786 -25.78 12.78 14.98
N LEU A 787 -24.84 11.88 15.31
CA LEU A 787 -25.03 10.44 15.23
C LEU A 787 -26.08 9.92 16.23
N MET A 788 -26.08 10.43 17.47
CA MET A 788 -27.04 10.04 18.48
C MET A 788 -28.47 10.52 18.16
N HIS A 789 -28.61 11.74 17.65
CA HIS A 789 -29.91 12.24 17.22
C HIS A 789 -30.39 11.53 15.95
N HIS A 790 -29.50 11.25 15.00
CA HIS A 790 -29.84 10.41 13.84
C HIS A 790 -30.34 9.02 14.27
N ALA A 791 -29.63 8.37 15.20
CA ALA A 791 -30.03 7.07 15.72
C ALA A 791 -31.37 7.12 16.47
N ALA A 792 -31.57 8.13 17.34
CA ALA A 792 -32.81 8.33 18.07
C ALA A 792 -34.03 8.48 17.15
N ALA A 793 -33.89 9.26 16.08
CA ALA A 793 -34.93 9.41 15.07
C ALA A 793 -35.38 8.09 14.41
N LEU A 794 -34.52 7.08 14.40
CA LEU A 794 -34.78 5.78 13.78
C LEU A 794 -35.35 4.74 14.75
N VAL A 795 -34.96 4.77 16.04
CA VAL A 795 -35.23 3.67 16.97
C VAL A 795 -35.90 4.07 18.28
N ASP A 796 -35.93 5.36 18.64
CA ASP A 796 -36.54 5.81 19.87
C ASP A 796 -38.06 6.03 19.66
N GLU A 797 -38.88 5.09 20.15
CA GLU A 797 -40.33 5.14 19.97
C GLU A 797 -41.02 6.16 20.86
N ALA A 798 -40.38 6.60 21.95
CA ALA A 798 -40.88 7.60 22.88
C ALA A 798 -40.60 9.04 22.40
N ALA A 799 -39.74 9.22 21.41
CA ALA A 799 -39.29 10.52 20.93
C ALA A 799 -40.01 10.96 19.65
N ASP A 800 -40.09 12.28 19.41
CA ASP A 800 -40.50 12.82 18.11
C ASP A 800 -39.37 12.65 17.08
N PRO A 801 -39.53 11.77 16.06
CA PRO A 801 -38.50 11.53 15.07
C PRO A 801 -38.10 12.81 14.30
N GLU A 802 -39.06 13.69 14.00
CA GLU A 802 -38.78 14.93 13.29
C GLU A 802 -37.89 15.87 14.08
N HIS A 803 -38.18 16.02 15.37
CA HIS A 803 -37.36 16.79 16.27
C HIS A 803 -35.90 16.29 16.27
N HIS A 804 -35.71 15.02 16.37
CA HIS A 804 -34.38 14.42 16.35
C HIS A 804 -33.66 14.54 15.00
N PHE A 805 -34.34 14.38 13.85
CA PHE A 805 -33.71 14.66 12.55
C PHE A 805 -33.27 16.12 12.42
N ARG A 806 -34.08 17.05 12.91
CA ARG A 806 -33.73 18.48 12.92
C ARG A 806 -32.52 18.77 13.82
N LEU A 807 -32.46 18.18 15.02
CA LEU A 807 -31.31 18.32 15.92
C LEU A 807 -30.03 17.70 15.33
N ALA A 808 -30.12 16.60 14.62
CA ALA A 808 -28.97 16.00 13.91
C ALA A 808 -28.42 16.93 12.82
N LEU A 809 -29.26 17.80 12.23
CA LEU A 809 -28.90 18.61 11.07
C LEU A 809 -28.70 20.10 11.38
N VAL A 810 -29.03 20.57 12.58
CA VAL A 810 -29.06 22.00 12.92
C VAL A 810 -27.67 22.60 12.99
N ASN A 811 -26.66 21.89 13.48
CA ASN A 811 -25.32 22.42 13.62
C ASN A 811 -24.56 22.40 12.27
N PRO A 812 -24.14 23.56 11.73
CA PRO A 812 -23.40 23.64 10.48
C PRO A 812 -22.02 22.97 10.55
N GLU A 813 -21.37 22.90 11.72
CA GLU A 813 -20.11 22.16 11.91
C GLU A 813 -20.24 20.67 11.54
N GLY A 814 -21.46 20.12 11.52
CA GLY A 814 -21.75 18.77 11.04
C GLY A 814 -21.34 18.52 9.58
N ASP A 815 -21.09 19.60 8.78
CA ASP A 815 -20.57 19.48 7.41
C ASP A 815 -19.12 18.92 7.35
N THR A 816 -18.41 18.94 8.46
CA THR A 816 -17.12 18.24 8.61
C THR A 816 -17.25 16.72 8.41
N TRP A 817 -18.44 16.16 8.66
CA TRP A 817 -18.75 14.74 8.45
C TRP A 817 -19.81 14.55 7.36
N PRO A 818 -19.47 14.82 6.10
CA PRO A 818 -20.45 14.97 5.02
C PRO A 818 -21.24 13.68 4.78
N MET A 819 -20.62 12.52 4.91
CA MET A 819 -21.28 11.23 4.68
C MET A 819 -22.29 10.88 5.77
N GLU A 820 -21.95 11.14 7.03
CA GLU A 820 -22.82 10.90 8.19
C GLU A 820 -24.03 11.82 8.13
N ARG A 821 -23.79 13.11 7.84
CA ARG A 821 -24.86 14.11 7.69
C ARG A 821 -25.79 13.80 6.49
N ALA A 822 -25.20 13.36 5.36
CA ALA A 822 -25.98 12.97 4.18
C ALA A 822 -26.87 11.74 4.44
N ARG A 823 -26.38 10.78 5.21
CA ARG A 823 -27.19 9.63 5.64
C ARG A 823 -28.36 10.06 6.55
N ALA A 824 -28.12 10.95 7.49
CA ALA A 824 -29.18 11.50 8.32
C ALA A 824 -30.24 12.23 7.47
N ARG A 825 -29.82 13.04 6.48
CA ARG A 825 -30.73 13.69 5.50
C ARG A 825 -31.52 12.69 4.66
N LEU A 826 -30.88 11.61 4.20
CA LEU A 826 -31.53 10.54 3.43
C LEU A 826 -32.65 9.89 4.27
N HIS A 827 -32.36 9.50 5.50
CA HIS A 827 -33.36 8.89 6.37
C HIS A 827 -34.46 9.87 6.75
N TYR A 828 -34.14 11.16 6.94
CA TYR A 828 -35.15 12.20 7.16
C TYR A 828 -36.07 12.37 5.93
N ALA A 829 -35.51 12.35 4.73
CA ALA A 829 -36.29 12.40 3.49
C ALA A 829 -37.24 11.19 3.35
N ILE A 830 -36.76 9.99 3.68
CA ILE A 830 -37.57 8.76 3.69
C ILE A 830 -38.74 8.93 4.67
N TRP A 831 -38.48 9.46 5.86
CA TRP A 831 -39.50 9.71 6.87
C TRP A 831 -40.53 10.77 6.40
N LEU A 832 -40.09 11.89 5.85
CA LEU A 832 -40.94 12.96 5.29
C LEU A 832 -41.84 12.42 4.17
N ARG A 833 -41.29 11.63 3.23
CA ARG A 833 -42.07 11.00 2.16
C ARG A 833 -43.17 10.09 2.72
N ARG A 834 -42.87 9.27 3.72
CA ARG A 834 -43.85 8.42 4.41
C ARG A 834 -44.95 9.22 5.10
N ARG A 835 -44.64 10.48 5.51
CA ARG A 835 -45.58 11.45 6.09
C ARG A 835 -46.30 12.30 5.04
N ARG A 836 -46.15 11.96 3.72
CA ARG A 836 -46.76 12.69 2.58
C ARG A 836 -46.33 14.14 2.49
N ARG A 837 -45.04 14.45 2.81
CA ARG A 837 -44.38 15.77 2.67
C ARG A 837 -43.32 15.70 1.56
N PRO A 838 -43.69 15.50 0.27
CA PRO A 838 -42.74 15.21 -0.80
C PRO A 838 -41.83 16.41 -1.15
N LEU A 839 -42.32 17.64 -1.03
CA LEU A 839 -41.51 18.84 -1.32
C LEU A 839 -40.30 18.97 -0.38
N GLU A 840 -40.54 18.75 0.92
CA GLU A 840 -39.47 18.82 1.93
C GLU A 840 -38.52 17.61 1.79
N ALA A 841 -39.06 16.43 1.48
CA ALA A 841 -38.24 15.26 1.18
C ALA A 841 -37.27 15.53 0.00
N ARG A 842 -37.76 16.19 -1.06
CA ARG A 842 -36.94 16.57 -2.23
C ARG A 842 -35.79 17.49 -1.84
N ALA A 843 -36.02 18.52 -1.04
CA ALA A 843 -34.98 19.42 -0.59
C ALA A 843 -33.84 18.65 0.13
N GLN A 844 -34.19 17.69 0.98
CA GLN A 844 -33.18 16.85 1.65
C GLN A 844 -32.46 15.92 0.66
N LEU A 845 -33.17 15.31 -0.30
CA LEU A 845 -32.57 14.40 -1.29
C LEU A 845 -31.63 15.13 -2.26
N THR A 846 -31.99 16.36 -2.68
CA THR A 846 -31.10 17.21 -3.49
C THR A 846 -29.77 17.48 -2.77
N ALA A 847 -29.82 17.87 -1.49
CA ALA A 847 -28.61 18.06 -0.70
C ALA A 847 -27.79 16.76 -0.53
N VAL A 848 -28.44 15.59 -0.46
CA VAL A 848 -27.74 14.30 -0.45
C VAL A 848 -27.03 14.03 -1.78
N LEU A 849 -27.69 14.31 -2.92
CA LEU A 849 -27.10 14.13 -4.24
C LEU A 849 -25.89 15.05 -4.49
N GLU A 850 -25.93 16.29 -4.01
CA GLU A 850 -24.79 17.21 -4.07
C GLU A 850 -23.57 16.66 -3.32
N VAL A 851 -23.78 16.14 -2.10
CA VAL A 851 -22.71 15.52 -1.31
C VAL A 851 -22.21 14.25 -1.99
N ALA A 852 -23.12 13.40 -2.49
CA ALA A 852 -22.78 12.15 -3.14
C ALA A 852 -21.96 12.37 -4.43
N ALA A 853 -22.30 13.41 -5.21
CA ALA A 853 -21.54 13.80 -6.41
C ALA A 853 -20.13 14.29 -6.05
N ARG A 854 -20.01 15.13 -5.02
CA ARG A 854 -18.71 15.65 -4.55
C ARG A 854 -17.76 14.55 -4.07
N LEU A 855 -18.32 13.51 -3.41
CA LEU A 855 -17.56 12.41 -2.81
C LEU A 855 -17.40 11.19 -3.76
N ASP A 856 -18.02 11.19 -4.92
CA ASP A 856 -18.20 10.00 -5.78
C ASP A 856 -18.83 8.81 -5.00
N ALA A 857 -19.81 9.10 -4.15
CA ALA A 857 -20.52 8.12 -3.33
C ALA A 857 -21.71 7.53 -4.11
N ARG A 858 -21.42 6.62 -5.05
CA ARG A 858 -22.41 6.06 -5.99
C ARG A 858 -23.57 5.37 -5.28
N ALA A 859 -23.29 4.56 -4.25
CA ALA A 859 -24.32 3.87 -3.48
C ALA A 859 -25.30 4.84 -2.79
N LEU A 860 -24.78 5.96 -2.25
CA LEU A 860 -25.62 7.00 -1.64
C LEU A 860 -26.44 7.74 -2.69
N ALA A 861 -25.84 8.04 -3.86
CA ALA A 861 -26.51 8.69 -4.97
C ALA A 861 -27.67 7.83 -5.51
N ASP A 862 -27.45 6.52 -5.68
CA ASP A 862 -28.47 5.59 -6.18
C ASP A 862 -29.64 5.43 -5.19
N ALA A 863 -29.34 5.37 -3.88
CA ALA A 863 -30.37 5.38 -2.85
C ALA A 863 -31.21 6.67 -2.87
N ALA A 864 -30.56 7.84 -2.98
CA ALA A 864 -31.24 9.14 -3.05
C ALA A 864 -32.07 9.29 -4.33
N ARG A 865 -31.54 8.87 -5.49
CA ARG A 865 -32.30 8.87 -6.76
C ARG A 865 -33.52 7.94 -6.70
N GLY A 866 -33.37 6.75 -6.06
CA GLY A 866 -34.47 5.84 -5.83
C GLY A 866 -35.61 6.46 -5.03
N GLU A 867 -35.28 7.13 -3.93
CA GLU A 867 -36.24 7.85 -3.11
C GLU A 867 -36.84 9.09 -3.80
N LEU A 868 -36.05 9.81 -4.63
CA LEU A 868 -36.52 10.95 -5.40
C LEU A 868 -37.56 10.51 -6.45
N ARG A 869 -37.30 9.41 -7.18
CA ARG A 869 -38.31 8.81 -8.09
C ARG A 869 -39.58 8.44 -7.34
N ALA A 870 -39.48 7.89 -6.11
CA ALA A 870 -40.62 7.55 -5.29
C ALA A 870 -41.44 8.78 -4.82
N THR A 871 -40.90 9.99 -4.90
CA THR A 871 -41.64 11.25 -4.65
C THR A 871 -42.46 11.71 -5.86
N GLY A 872 -42.45 11.01 -6.98
CA GLY A 872 -43.25 11.33 -8.18
C GLY A 872 -42.63 12.33 -9.17
N VAL A 873 -41.30 12.52 -9.14
CA VAL A 873 -40.57 13.43 -10.00
C VAL A 873 -39.55 12.67 -10.84
N ALA A 874 -39.74 12.77 -12.15
CA ALA A 874 -38.73 12.31 -13.12
C ALA A 874 -37.53 13.28 -13.09
N ASP A 875 -36.31 12.78 -12.94
CA ASP A 875 -35.07 13.53 -13.15
C ASP A 875 -34.93 13.91 -14.63
N ALA A 876 -34.87 15.19 -14.91
CA ALA A 876 -34.62 15.70 -16.27
C ALA A 876 -33.18 15.40 -16.77
N SER A 877 -32.26 15.02 -15.91
CA SER A 877 -30.83 14.81 -16.25
C SER A 877 -30.45 13.33 -16.48
N ALA A 878 -31.31 12.37 -16.11
CA ALA A 878 -31.03 10.93 -16.35
C ALA A 878 -31.56 10.43 -17.70
N SER A 879 -32.26 11.27 -18.47
CA SER A 879 -32.97 10.86 -19.70
C SER A 879 -32.08 10.61 -20.90
N THR A 880 -30.84 11.15 -20.95
CA THR A 880 -30.10 11.15 -22.24
C THR A 880 -29.26 9.89 -22.48
N THR A 881 -28.79 9.20 -21.44
CA THR A 881 -27.96 7.99 -21.63
C THR A 881 -28.75 6.68 -21.52
N ALA A 882 -29.79 6.64 -20.70
CA ALA A 882 -30.68 5.46 -20.59
C ALA A 882 -31.59 5.27 -21.84
N SER A 883 -31.84 6.34 -22.57
CA SER A 883 -32.73 6.33 -23.73
C SER A 883 -32.14 5.67 -24.97
N VAL A 884 -30.83 5.74 -25.19
CA VAL A 884 -30.16 5.13 -26.36
C VAL A 884 -29.99 3.63 -26.19
N GLU A 885 -29.65 3.16 -24.98
CA GLU A 885 -29.55 1.73 -24.67
C GLU A 885 -30.93 1.04 -24.64
N GLY A 886 -31.94 1.71 -24.07
CA GLY A 886 -33.31 1.20 -24.03
C GLY A 886 -33.99 1.04 -25.42
N LEU A 887 -33.64 1.89 -26.40
CA LEU A 887 -34.11 1.77 -27.77
C LEU A 887 -33.52 0.55 -28.51
N ALA A 888 -32.27 0.17 -28.18
CA ALA A 888 -31.61 -1.01 -28.74
C ALA A 888 -32.17 -2.35 -28.21
N GLU A 889 -32.84 -2.33 -27.05
CA GLU A 889 -33.48 -3.51 -26.45
C GLU A 889 -34.90 -3.78 -26.92
N LEU A 890 -35.46 -2.91 -27.75
CA LEU A 890 -36.82 -3.09 -28.27
C LEU A 890 -36.86 -4.08 -29.44
N THR A 891 -37.87 -4.93 -29.44
CA THR A 891 -38.16 -5.76 -30.64
C THR A 891 -38.56 -4.85 -31.83
N ALA A 892 -38.34 -5.32 -33.04
CA ALA A 892 -38.69 -4.56 -34.24
C ALA A 892 -40.17 -4.07 -34.26
N GLN A 893 -41.10 -4.88 -33.72
CA GLN A 893 -42.50 -4.52 -33.58
C GLN A 893 -42.73 -3.46 -32.49
N GLN A 894 -42.06 -3.57 -31.35
CA GLN A 894 -42.10 -2.56 -30.28
C GLN A 894 -41.53 -1.23 -30.74
N HIS A 895 -40.41 -1.24 -31.49
CA HIS A 895 -39.80 -0.06 -32.07
C HIS A 895 -40.75 0.67 -33.05
N GLN A 896 -41.49 -0.09 -33.84
CA GLN A 896 -42.45 0.46 -34.79
C GLN A 896 -43.68 1.09 -34.10
N ILE A 897 -44.20 0.45 -33.04
CA ILE A 897 -45.27 0.98 -32.20
C ILE A 897 -44.84 2.29 -31.52
N VAL A 898 -43.62 2.32 -30.94
CA VAL A 898 -43.05 3.50 -30.29
C VAL A 898 -42.90 4.67 -31.23
N ARG A 899 -42.42 4.45 -32.47
CA ARG A 899 -42.31 5.48 -33.51
C ARG A 899 -43.66 6.08 -33.87
N LEU A 900 -44.66 5.26 -34.08
CA LEU A 900 -46.02 5.71 -34.47
C LEU A 900 -46.70 6.43 -33.28
N ALA A 901 -46.47 5.98 -32.05
CA ALA A 901 -46.97 6.61 -30.84
C ALA A 901 -46.33 7.99 -30.58
N ALA A 902 -45.04 8.13 -30.85
CA ALA A 902 -44.32 9.40 -30.80
C ALA A 902 -44.78 10.38 -31.85
N GLY A 903 -45.15 9.87 -33.03
CA GLY A 903 -45.78 10.65 -34.10
C GLY A 903 -47.21 11.12 -33.81
N GLY A 904 -47.75 10.84 -32.61
CA GLY A 904 -49.06 11.35 -32.20
C GLY A 904 -50.28 10.45 -32.52
N LEU A 905 -50.08 9.29 -33.15
CA LEU A 905 -51.19 8.39 -33.52
C LEU A 905 -51.78 7.74 -32.26
N SER A 906 -53.10 7.64 -32.19
CA SER A 906 -53.80 6.93 -31.12
C SER A 906 -53.60 5.39 -31.21
N ASN A 907 -53.81 4.66 -30.11
CA ASN A 907 -53.69 3.19 -30.09
C ASN A 907 -54.60 2.51 -31.14
N ARG A 908 -55.67 3.16 -31.53
CA ARG A 908 -56.59 2.68 -32.57
C ARG A 908 -55.97 2.82 -33.95
N GLU A 909 -55.42 3.99 -34.26
CA GLU A 909 -54.78 4.28 -35.57
C GLU A 909 -53.50 3.44 -35.77
N ILE A 910 -52.72 3.21 -34.64
CA ILE A 910 -51.56 2.32 -34.65
C ILE A 910 -52.02 0.87 -34.93
N GLY A 911 -53.09 0.45 -34.27
CA GLY A 911 -53.66 -0.87 -34.45
C GLY A 911 -54.14 -1.12 -35.90
N GLU A 912 -54.84 -0.17 -36.50
CA GLU A 912 -55.28 -0.20 -37.90
C GLU A 912 -54.08 -0.31 -38.86
N ARG A 913 -52.98 0.42 -38.57
CA ARG A 913 -51.77 0.48 -39.42
C ARG A 913 -50.87 -0.75 -39.30
N LEU A 914 -50.88 -1.43 -38.15
CA LEU A 914 -50.04 -2.59 -37.90
C LEU A 914 -50.83 -3.91 -37.79
N PHE A 915 -52.12 -3.89 -38.09
CA PHE A 915 -53.03 -5.04 -37.99
C PHE A 915 -53.08 -5.65 -36.58
N LEU A 916 -53.07 -4.78 -35.54
CA LEU A 916 -53.10 -5.15 -34.13
C LEU A 916 -54.40 -4.62 -33.47
N SER A 917 -54.82 -5.27 -32.38
CA SER A 917 -55.91 -4.68 -31.58
C SER A 917 -55.43 -3.45 -30.82
N PRO A 918 -56.29 -2.42 -30.59
CA PRO A 918 -55.90 -1.26 -29.75
C PRO A 918 -55.43 -1.65 -28.35
N ARG A 919 -55.94 -2.75 -27.83
CA ARG A 919 -55.55 -3.34 -26.53
C ARG A 919 -54.14 -3.93 -26.60
N THR A 920 -53.77 -4.59 -27.69
CA THR A 920 -52.42 -5.14 -27.91
C THR A 920 -51.40 -4.02 -28.00
N VAL A 921 -51.71 -2.93 -28.71
CA VAL A 921 -50.90 -1.74 -28.81
C VAL A 921 -50.67 -1.12 -27.44
N GLY A 922 -51.74 -1.05 -26.61
CA GLY A 922 -51.67 -0.56 -25.24
C GLY A 922 -50.72 -1.42 -24.34
N SER A 923 -50.81 -2.75 -24.47
CA SER A 923 -49.96 -3.70 -23.76
C SER A 923 -48.48 -3.56 -24.18
N HIS A 924 -48.19 -3.40 -25.45
CA HIS A 924 -46.83 -3.14 -25.94
C HIS A 924 -46.27 -1.82 -25.40
N LEU A 925 -47.01 -0.74 -25.43
CA LEU A 925 -46.61 0.54 -24.87
C LEU A 925 -46.37 0.45 -23.34
N TYR A 926 -47.25 -0.23 -22.61
CA TYR A 926 -47.10 -0.45 -21.16
C TYR A 926 -45.80 -1.21 -20.81
N ASN A 927 -45.43 -2.22 -21.61
CA ASN A 927 -44.22 -3.01 -21.42
C ASN A 927 -42.93 -2.28 -21.89
N VAL A 928 -43.07 -1.31 -22.79
CA VAL A 928 -41.95 -0.54 -23.34
C VAL A 928 -41.61 0.67 -22.49
N TYR A 929 -42.57 1.31 -21.84
CA TYR A 929 -42.31 2.47 -20.99
C TYR A 929 -41.22 2.24 -19.90
N PRO A 930 -41.24 1.13 -19.15
CA PRO A 930 -40.16 0.84 -18.20
C PRO A 930 -38.79 0.64 -18.86
N LYS A 931 -38.76 0.04 -20.06
CA LYS A 931 -37.49 -0.19 -20.79
C LYS A 931 -36.87 1.12 -21.30
N LEU A 932 -37.70 2.08 -21.67
CA LEU A 932 -37.29 3.40 -22.10
C LEU A 932 -37.13 4.40 -20.97
N GLY A 933 -37.39 3.97 -19.71
CA GLY A 933 -37.29 4.85 -18.53
C GLY A 933 -38.35 5.97 -18.48
N ILE A 934 -39.47 5.82 -19.22
CA ILE A 934 -40.55 6.81 -19.30
C ILE A 934 -41.83 6.33 -18.62
N SER A 935 -42.64 7.25 -18.18
CA SER A 935 -43.89 6.96 -17.46
C SER A 935 -45.16 7.37 -18.26
N SER A 936 -44.99 8.09 -19.34
CA SER A 936 -46.12 8.61 -20.12
C SER A 936 -45.84 8.68 -21.63
N ARG A 937 -46.93 8.64 -22.40
CA ARG A 937 -46.86 8.72 -23.85
C ARG A 937 -46.27 10.02 -24.38
N HIS A 938 -46.46 11.15 -23.71
CA HIS A 938 -45.90 12.44 -24.11
C HIS A 938 -44.37 12.44 -24.14
N GLN A 939 -43.74 11.69 -23.24
CA GLN A 939 -42.29 11.56 -23.15
C GLN A 939 -41.67 10.78 -24.34
N LEU A 940 -42.46 9.98 -25.08
CA LEU A 940 -42.00 9.31 -26.31
C LEU A 940 -41.62 10.29 -27.42
N ARG A 941 -42.29 11.43 -27.47
CA ARG A 941 -42.06 12.45 -28.52
C ARG A 941 -40.71 13.15 -28.27
N ASP A 942 -40.45 13.52 -27.03
CA ASP A 942 -39.23 14.22 -26.65
C ASP A 942 -38.01 13.29 -26.81
N LEU A 943 -38.16 12.03 -26.49
CA LEU A 943 -37.12 10.99 -26.59
C LEU A 943 -36.69 10.67 -28.02
N LEU A 944 -37.58 10.78 -29.04
CA LEU A 944 -37.28 10.51 -30.44
C LEU A 944 -36.95 11.78 -31.24
N GLN A 945 -37.11 12.99 -30.72
CA GLN A 945 -36.65 14.23 -31.31
C GLN A 945 -35.17 14.53 -30.99
N ASP A 946 -34.63 13.96 -29.90
CA ASP A 946 -33.24 14.12 -29.50
C ASP A 946 -32.33 12.95 -29.99
N SER A 947 -32.88 11.97 -30.71
CA SER A 947 -32.18 10.83 -31.35
C SER A 947 -32.06 11.03 -32.85
#